data_192445567ec34a2cd1c97cc6bffeb434
#
_entry.id   192445567ec34a2cd1c97cc6bffeb434
#
_cell.length_a   1.000
_cell.length_b   1.000
_cell.length_c   1.000
_cell.angle_alpha   90.00
_cell.angle_beta   90.00
_cell.angle_gamma   90.00
#
_symmetry.space_group_name_H-M   'P 1'
#
loop_
_entity.id
_entity.type
_entity.pdbx_description
1 polymer ?
#
loop_
_entity_poly.entity_id
_entity_poly.type
_entity_poly.pdbx_seq_one_letter_code
_entity_poly.pdbx_strand_id
1 'polypeptide(L)'
;MQLTYPWFLWGLGAVAVPVLIHLLQLRRPQRVIFTNIGFIRQVELVTVRQRKLQHLLVLLMRVLGVVALVLLFCQPFIPAKESKDALVANEVDVLLDNSASMQVNSQEAGSLFGAAVGQAREVGKNYPATVRFRLLNQGRNELSQVAYREQLDGLKVNARSEGLSKLVGQTAGRVRQPLYVFSDFQKSDFKPEMMAGFGAVRDIVLVPQVGKTSGNVFVDSVWLDDAFVRVRTNLGLHVRVRNGGSEDVADCPVKVFLGERQVAAFRVSVAAGQVAASVVQVQVADEKLARGRVVTEDVPVTFDNTYYFTLQPTAAIPVLEIGPEPVAQQLYSNEPLFNYSFVKPQNVDYGRLRKANLVLVREVERVDAGLRDALLAVVKRGGSVVVVPSASITGRDSYQQLFKALGVGQAQWEAAAEPELREVAMPSARAPFFREVFGAQQRAVTMPRVAPVLRWGRTGEDILRMRDGESYLAEFASGPGRVYVFSAPFEAKYSDFTSHALFVPVLYRMAMLSYHNEQLPAYRLSQTTLTLGLPSSAGEAGRTEEASIRLVKDSVTLIPTQRVQGQELRLEMPVGLREPGFYQVQRRGQVLTTLAFNQAKRESELAAYSADELRAMVGPNQPNVRVLDGNAGGTALAKLRAEQTGQPLWRYCLALVLLCLLAEALLLRFGGQAAAARPVVAAA
;
A
#
# COMPACT_ATOMS: atom_id res chain seq x y z
N MET A 1 -30.68 -9.98 36.57
CA MET A 1 -29.56 -9.95 37.54
C MET A 1 -29.01 -11.36 37.61
N GLN A 2 -27.73 -11.55 37.37
CA GLN A 2 -27.04 -12.85 37.42
C GLN A 2 -25.96 -12.79 38.50
N LEU A 3 -25.54 -13.95 39.00
CA LEU A 3 -24.52 -14.09 40.04
C LEU A 3 -23.29 -14.76 39.44
N THR A 4 -22.12 -14.17 39.71
CA THR A 4 -20.84 -14.74 39.22
C THR A 4 -20.47 -16.01 39.98
N TYR A 5 -20.77 -16.05 41.31
CA TYR A 5 -20.47 -17.18 42.17
C TYR A 5 -21.69 -17.60 42.99
N PRO A 6 -22.65 -18.33 42.38
CA PRO A 6 -23.90 -18.72 43.06
C PRO A 6 -23.70 -19.62 44.28
N TRP A 7 -22.57 -20.31 44.35
CA TRP A 7 -22.25 -21.20 45.49
C TRP A 7 -22.20 -20.46 46.84
N PHE A 8 -21.85 -19.16 46.86
CA PHE A 8 -21.85 -18.36 48.09
C PHE A 8 -23.26 -18.11 48.65
N LEU A 9 -24.33 -18.44 47.91
CA LEU A 9 -25.71 -18.40 48.48
C LEU A 9 -25.90 -19.33 49.66
N TRP A 10 -25.14 -20.43 49.76
CA TRP A 10 -25.13 -21.26 50.95
C TRP A 10 -24.70 -20.48 52.21
N GLY A 11 -23.96 -19.43 52.06
CA GLY A 11 -23.63 -18.49 53.14
C GLY A 11 -24.81 -17.75 53.78
N LEU A 12 -26.01 -17.79 53.13
CA LEU A 12 -27.25 -17.31 53.75
C LEU A 12 -27.61 -18.08 55.02
N GLY A 13 -27.13 -19.30 55.19
CA GLY A 13 -27.24 -20.03 56.43
C GLY A 13 -26.63 -19.31 57.62
N ALA A 14 -25.66 -18.41 57.44
CA ALA A 14 -25.08 -17.60 58.48
C ALA A 14 -26.07 -16.58 59.11
N VAL A 15 -27.20 -16.28 58.44
CA VAL A 15 -28.28 -15.46 58.97
C VAL A 15 -28.89 -16.12 60.24
N ALA A 16 -28.81 -17.44 60.38
CA ALA A 16 -29.24 -18.15 61.58
C ALA A 16 -28.49 -17.70 62.82
N VAL A 17 -27.23 -17.25 62.71
CA VAL A 17 -26.39 -16.85 63.85
C VAL A 17 -26.95 -15.62 64.59
N PRO A 18 -27.19 -14.46 63.94
CA PRO A 18 -27.79 -13.30 64.64
C PRO A 18 -29.21 -13.57 65.14
N VAL A 19 -29.98 -14.43 64.44
CA VAL A 19 -31.33 -14.83 64.87
C VAL A 19 -31.27 -15.73 66.14
N LEU A 20 -30.38 -16.72 66.20
CA LEU A 20 -30.15 -17.56 67.34
C LEU A 20 -29.66 -16.74 68.56
N ILE A 21 -28.74 -15.85 68.36
CA ILE A 21 -28.25 -14.94 69.43
C ILE A 21 -29.40 -14.08 69.97
N HIS A 22 -30.32 -13.65 69.11
CA HIS A 22 -31.48 -12.87 69.53
C HIS A 22 -32.51 -13.72 70.28
N LEU A 23 -32.78 -14.95 69.86
CA LEU A 23 -33.73 -15.87 70.48
C LEU A 23 -33.24 -16.40 71.85
N LEU A 24 -31.96 -16.73 71.95
CA LEU A 24 -31.39 -17.29 73.17
C LEU A 24 -31.26 -16.31 74.29
N GLN A 25 -31.43 -15.00 74.05
CA GLN A 25 -31.38 -13.89 75.03
C GLN A 25 -30.76 -14.31 76.39
N LEU A 26 -29.44 -14.49 76.43
CA LEU A 26 -28.68 -14.94 77.60
C LEU A 26 -28.63 -13.84 78.74
N ARG A 27 -29.76 -13.34 79.16
CA ARG A 27 -29.83 -12.41 80.22
C ARG A 27 -30.22 -13.17 81.48
N ARG A 28 -29.30 -13.24 82.44
CA ARG A 28 -29.64 -13.68 83.83
C ARG A 28 -30.32 -12.49 84.57
N PRO A 29 -31.60 -12.63 85.01
CA PRO A 29 -32.25 -11.57 85.76
C PRO A 29 -31.58 -11.42 87.15
N GLN A 30 -31.08 -10.28 87.46
CA GLN A 30 -30.69 -9.96 88.81
C GLN A 30 -31.94 -9.53 89.60
N ARG A 31 -32.21 -10.21 90.76
CA ARG A 31 -33.29 -9.85 91.68
C ARG A 31 -32.81 -8.64 92.51
N VAL A 32 -33.46 -7.53 92.32
CA VAL A 32 -33.30 -6.36 93.22
C VAL A 32 -34.59 -6.18 94.00
N ILE A 33 -34.52 -6.16 95.33
CA ILE A 33 -35.68 -6.01 96.20
C ILE A 33 -35.97 -4.53 96.27
N PHE A 34 -37.21 -4.13 95.88
CA PHE A 34 -37.67 -2.74 95.92
C PHE A 34 -38.97 -2.62 96.72
N THR A 35 -39.11 -1.62 97.54
CA THR A 35 -40.21 -1.40 98.52
C THR A 35 -41.42 -0.64 97.96
N ASN A 36 -41.39 0.00 96.80
CA ASN A 36 -42.53 0.73 96.26
C ASN A 36 -42.91 0.23 94.79
N ILE A 37 -43.94 -0.60 94.69
CA ILE A 37 -44.32 -1.32 93.48
C ILE A 37 -45.26 -0.48 92.55
N GLY A 38 -46.00 0.50 93.04
CA GLY A 38 -47.02 1.23 92.30
C GLY A 38 -46.46 2.15 91.19
N PHE A 39 -45.32 2.81 91.45
CA PHE A 39 -44.70 3.75 90.54
C PHE A 39 -43.90 3.04 89.42
N ILE A 40 -43.41 1.87 89.71
CA ILE A 40 -42.58 1.08 88.78
C ILE A 40 -43.40 0.51 87.59
N ARG A 41 -44.68 0.18 87.85
CA ARG A 41 -45.54 -0.46 86.82
C ARG A 41 -45.88 0.43 85.64
N GLN A 42 -46.01 1.76 85.81
CA GLN A 42 -46.27 2.68 84.68
C GLN A 42 -45.00 2.98 83.80
N VAL A 43 -43.84 3.04 84.44
CA VAL A 43 -42.58 3.31 83.79
C VAL A 43 -42.10 2.05 83.00
N GLU A 44 -42.37 0.87 83.49
CA GLU A 44 -41.95 -0.39 82.90
C GLU A 44 -42.62 -0.68 81.52
N LEU A 45 -43.87 -0.34 81.30
CA LEU A 45 -44.60 -0.56 80.08
C LEU A 45 -44.09 0.25 78.88
N VAL A 46 -43.60 1.49 79.06
CA VAL A 46 -43.12 2.36 78.04
C VAL A 46 -41.67 1.96 77.60
N THR A 47 -40.82 1.75 78.62
CA THR A 47 -39.40 1.38 78.38
C THR A 47 -39.24 -0.03 77.77
N VAL A 48 -40.06 -1.01 78.12
CA VAL A 48 -40.00 -2.35 77.54
C VAL A 48 -40.39 -2.35 76.10
N ARG A 49 -41.37 -1.53 75.67
CA ARG A 49 -41.77 -1.44 74.25
C ARG A 49 -40.70 -0.77 73.38
N GLN A 50 -40.07 0.29 73.88
CA GLN A 50 -38.96 0.94 73.09
C GLN A 50 -37.74 0.04 73.02
N ARG A 51 -37.34 -0.65 74.12
CA ARG A 51 -36.22 -1.62 74.06
C ARG A 51 -36.45 -2.81 73.17
N LYS A 52 -37.67 -3.35 73.12
CA LYS A 52 -38.03 -4.45 72.17
C LYS A 52 -37.92 -3.96 70.74
N LEU A 53 -38.37 -2.73 70.43
CA LEU A 53 -38.26 -2.18 69.07
C LEU A 53 -36.79 -1.93 68.66
N GLN A 54 -35.95 -1.45 69.59
CA GLN A 54 -34.52 -1.27 69.31
C GLN A 54 -33.79 -2.57 69.08
N HIS A 55 -34.04 -3.61 69.90
CA HIS A 55 -33.45 -4.96 69.69
C HIS A 55 -33.88 -5.58 68.38
N LEU A 56 -35.10 -5.34 67.94
CA LEU A 56 -35.62 -5.83 66.66
C LEU A 56 -34.99 -5.06 65.48
N LEU A 57 -34.79 -3.74 65.61
CA LEU A 57 -34.07 -2.94 64.61
C LEU A 57 -32.60 -3.35 64.49
N VAL A 58 -31.91 -3.58 65.63
CA VAL A 58 -30.53 -4.09 65.61
C VAL A 58 -30.44 -5.48 64.95
N LEU A 59 -31.37 -6.37 65.25
CA LEU A 59 -31.46 -7.68 64.60
C LEU A 59 -31.65 -7.53 63.10
N LEU A 60 -32.57 -6.62 62.67
CA LEU A 60 -32.83 -6.34 61.24
C LEU A 60 -31.56 -5.87 60.56
N MET A 61 -30.81 -4.92 61.17
CA MET A 61 -29.55 -4.44 60.58
C MET A 61 -28.48 -5.53 60.45
N ARG A 62 -28.37 -6.43 61.44
CA ARG A 62 -27.44 -7.54 61.42
C ARG A 62 -27.80 -8.55 60.31
N VAL A 63 -29.09 -8.93 60.25
CA VAL A 63 -29.55 -9.83 59.19
C VAL A 63 -29.33 -9.22 57.81
N LEU A 64 -29.68 -7.96 57.60
CA LEU A 64 -29.49 -7.29 56.33
C LEU A 64 -27.98 -7.14 55.98
N GLY A 65 -27.13 -6.86 56.96
CA GLY A 65 -25.68 -6.84 56.80
C GLY A 65 -25.09 -8.16 56.39
N VAL A 66 -25.53 -9.28 56.99
CA VAL A 66 -25.09 -10.62 56.62
C VAL A 66 -25.58 -10.98 55.21
N VAL A 67 -26.83 -10.67 54.87
CA VAL A 67 -27.37 -10.89 53.50
C VAL A 67 -26.59 -10.08 52.49
N ALA A 68 -26.33 -8.81 52.74
CA ALA A 68 -25.56 -7.94 51.86
C ALA A 68 -24.10 -8.45 51.72
N LEU A 69 -23.51 -8.98 52.82
CA LEU A 69 -22.17 -9.59 52.75
C LEU A 69 -22.13 -10.83 51.89
N VAL A 70 -23.13 -11.73 52.02
CA VAL A 70 -23.25 -12.92 51.16
C VAL A 70 -23.43 -12.50 49.71
N LEU A 71 -24.27 -11.50 49.41
CA LEU A 71 -24.46 -10.98 48.07
C LEU A 71 -23.16 -10.34 47.53
N LEU A 72 -22.35 -9.70 48.36
CA LEU A 72 -21.03 -9.19 47.98
C LEU A 72 -20.14 -10.30 47.43
N PHE A 73 -20.07 -11.44 48.11
CA PHE A 73 -19.30 -12.62 47.65
C PHE A 73 -19.91 -13.30 46.43
N CYS A 74 -21.24 -13.26 46.29
CA CYS A 74 -21.92 -13.77 45.08
C CYS A 74 -21.61 -12.92 43.84
N GLN A 75 -21.09 -11.71 43.98
CA GLN A 75 -20.78 -10.74 42.92
C GLN A 75 -21.92 -10.60 41.90
N PRO A 76 -23.07 -10.03 42.29
CA PRO A 76 -24.18 -9.82 41.39
C PRO A 76 -23.82 -8.85 40.29
N PHE A 77 -24.30 -9.13 39.05
CA PHE A 77 -24.14 -8.23 37.91
C PHE A 77 -25.43 -8.14 37.09
N ILE A 78 -25.60 -7.02 36.40
CA ILE A 78 -26.68 -6.84 35.42
C ILE A 78 -26.10 -7.22 34.07
N PRO A 79 -26.54 -8.30 33.42
CA PRO A 79 -26.05 -8.67 32.10
C PRO A 79 -26.43 -7.60 31.07
N ALA A 80 -25.57 -7.38 30.08
CA ALA A 80 -25.86 -6.50 28.96
C ALA A 80 -27.07 -7.04 28.15
N LYS A 81 -27.89 -6.15 27.64
CA LYS A 81 -29.21 -6.45 27.07
C LYS A 81 -29.19 -7.31 25.79
N GLU A 82 -28.03 -7.51 25.15
CA GLU A 82 -27.97 -8.02 23.76
C GLU A 82 -27.02 -9.17 23.44
N SER A 83 -26.36 -9.82 24.37
CA SER A 83 -25.54 -10.98 23.97
C SER A 83 -25.64 -12.17 24.90
N LYS A 84 -26.55 -13.10 24.55
CA LYS A 84 -26.55 -14.45 25.14
C LYS A 84 -25.31 -15.28 24.76
N ASP A 85 -24.57 -14.88 23.71
CA ASP A 85 -23.41 -15.60 23.16
C ASP A 85 -22.03 -14.92 23.36
N ALA A 86 -21.96 -13.68 23.90
CA ALA A 86 -20.69 -12.94 24.05
C ALA A 86 -19.83 -13.35 25.26
N LEU A 87 -20.29 -14.29 26.08
CA LEU A 87 -19.70 -14.53 27.39
C LEU A 87 -18.53 -15.53 27.41
N VAL A 88 -18.17 -16.17 26.30
CA VAL A 88 -17.01 -17.09 26.26
C VAL A 88 -16.31 -17.02 24.90
N ALA A 89 -15.77 -15.86 24.53
CA ALA A 89 -14.76 -15.87 23.49
C ALA A 89 -13.48 -16.47 24.08
N ASN A 90 -13.20 -17.72 23.80
CA ASN A 90 -11.95 -18.38 24.17
C ASN A 90 -10.76 -17.81 23.39
N GLU A 91 -11.02 -17.10 22.30
CA GLU A 91 -10.05 -16.53 21.38
C GLU A 91 -10.44 -15.11 20.97
N VAL A 92 -9.45 -14.24 20.80
CA VAL A 92 -9.58 -12.86 20.34
C VAL A 92 -8.61 -12.63 19.17
N ASP A 93 -9.14 -12.13 18.07
CA ASP A 93 -8.33 -11.74 16.93
C ASP A 93 -7.99 -10.24 16.99
N VAL A 94 -6.74 -9.93 16.75
CA VAL A 94 -6.25 -8.54 16.69
C VAL A 94 -5.55 -8.36 15.35
N LEU A 95 -5.99 -7.37 14.60
CA LEU A 95 -5.36 -6.88 13.40
C LEU A 95 -4.79 -5.50 13.69
N LEU A 96 -3.48 -5.39 13.70
CA LEU A 96 -2.78 -4.13 13.91
C LEU A 96 -2.11 -3.72 12.60
N ASP A 97 -2.57 -2.63 12.02
CA ASP A 97 -1.97 -2.07 10.82
C ASP A 97 -0.53 -1.66 11.11
N ASN A 98 0.39 -2.21 10.36
CA ASN A 98 1.81 -1.89 10.43
C ASN A 98 2.35 -1.31 9.13
N SER A 99 1.49 -0.68 8.33
CA SER A 99 1.85 0.04 7.12
C SER A 99 2.75 1.25 7.40
N ALA A 100 3.38 1.78 6.36
CA ALA A 100 4.29 2.91 6.50
C ALA A 100 3.58 4.18 6.98
N SER A 101 2.33 4.40 6.59
CA SER A 101 1.49 5.52 7.01
C SER A 101 1.31 5.59 8.53
N MET A 102 1.33 4.45 9.22
CA MET A 102 1.24 4.40 10.69
C MET A 102 2.45 5.02 11.41
N GLN A 103 3.48 5.45 10.69
CA GLN A 103 4.60 6.24 11.26
C GLN A 103 4.25 7.72 11.46
N VAL A 104 3.16 8.20 10.87
CA VAL A 104 2.68 9.58 11.08
C VAL A 104 2.45 9.86 12.56
N ASN A 105 2.72 11.10 12.98
CA ASN A 105 2.52 11.50 14.36
C ASN A 105 1.04 11.49 14.75
N SER A 106 0.76 10.90 15.90
CA SER A 106 -0.55 10.94 16.55
C SER A 106 -0.89 12.34 17.08
N GLN A 107 -2.15 12.61 17.28
CA GLN A 107 -2.60 13.86 17.93
C GLN A 107 -2.12 13.98 19.39
N GLU A 108 -1.94 12.88 20.09
CA GLU A 108 -1.53 12.88 21.50
C GLU A 108 -0.01 12.95 21.64
N ALA A 109 0.68 11.86 21.46
CA ALA A 109 2.15 11.79 21.48
C ALA A 109 2.65 10.51 20.77
N GLY A 110 3.75 10.65 20.05
CA GLY A 110 4.36 9.51 19.32
C GLY A 110 3.69 9.22 17.98
N SER A 111 3.99 8.07 17.40
CA SER A 111 3.42 7.65 16.12
C SER A 111 2.05 6.97 16.29
N LEU A 112 1.24 6.96 15.22
CA LEU A 112 -0.01 6.21 15.17
C LEU A 112 0.22 4.73 15.49
N PHE A 113 1.31 4.16 15.00
CA PHE A 113 1.70 2.79 15.29
C PHE A 113 1.94 2.56 16.79
N GLY A 114 2.66 3.47 17.46
CA GLY A 114 2.89 3.40 18.90
C GLY A 114 1.59 3.49 19.70
N ALA A 115 0.68 4.38 19.30
CA ALA A 115 -0.65 4.50 19.90
C ALA A 115 -1.48 3.21 19.72
N ALA A 116 -1.49 2.66 18.51
CA ALA A 116 -2.20 1.41 18.20
C ALA A 116 -1.65 0.21 18.99
N VAL A 117 -0.33 0.08 19.12
CA VAL A 117 0.31 -0.96 19.96
C VAL A 117 -0.09 -0.80 21.43
N GLY A 118 -0.10 0.45 21.94
CA GLY A 118 -0.57 0.75 23.29
C GLY A 118 -2.01 0.32 23.54
N GLN A 119 -2.91 0.69 22.64
CA GLN A 119 -4.33 0.32 22.70
C GLN A 119 -4.54 -1.20 22.55
N ALA A 120 -3.83 -1.86 21.63
CA ALA A 120 -3.86 -3.31 21.48
C ALA A 120 -3.38 -4.04 22.73
N ARG A 121 -2.39 -3.48 23.45
CA ARG A 121 -1.93 -3.99 24.75
C ARG A 121 -3.02 -3.88 25.82
N GLU A 122 -3.80 -2.79 25.84
CA GLU A 122 -4.93 -2.63 26.74
C GLU A 122 -6.04 -3.66 26.44
N VAL A 123 -6.30 -4.01 25.17
CA VAL A 123 -7.20 -5.12 24.84
C VAL A 123 -6.73 -6.39 25.54
N GLY A 124 -5.43 -6.71 25.48
CA GLY A 124 -4.87 -7.87 26.15
C GLY A 124 -5.09 -7.88 27.69
N LYS A 125 -5.00 -6.73 28.36
CA LYS A 125 -5.24 -6.61 29.80
C LYS A 125 -6.71 -6.81 30.17
N ASN A 126 -7.60 -6.47 29.26
CA ASN A 126 -9.04 -6.51 29.48
C ASN A 126 -9.65 -7.92 29.43
N TYR A 127 -8.93 -8.94 29.03
CA TYR A 127 -9.38 -10.33 28.98
C TYR A 127 -8.74 -11.20 30.08
N PRO A 128 -9.44 -12.26 30.57
CA PRO A 128 -8.85 -13.22 31.49
C PRO A 128 -7.62 -13.92 30.91
N ALA A 129 -6.70 -14.38 31.74
CA ALA A 129 -5.48 -15.07 31.32
C ALA A 129 -5.73 -16.38 30.54
N THR A 130 -6.95 -16.93 30.62
CA THR A 130 -7.37 -18.14 29.89
C THR A 130 -7.65 -17.89 28.42
N VAL A 131 -7.89 -16.64 28.02
CA VAL A 131 -8.19 -16.27 26.62
C VAL A 131 -6.93 -16.32 25.76
N ARG A 132 -7.06 -16.87 24.58
CA ARG A 132 -6.00 -16.91 23.57
C ARG A 132 -6.14 -15.73 22.62
N PHE A 133 -5.01 -15.19 22.18
CA PHE A 133 -4.95 -14.09 21.23
C PHE A 133 -4.32 -14.55 19.92
N ARG A 134 -4.76 -13.94 18.81
CA ARG A 134 -4.12 -14.12 17.49
C ARG A 134 -3.82 -12.76 16.89
N LEU A 135 -2.57 -12.57 16.50
CA LEU A 135 -2.11 -11.40 15.80
C LEU A 135 -2.07 -11.69 14.30
N LEU A 136 -3.09 -11.22 13.57
CA LEU A 136 -3.37 -11.66 12.20
C LEU A 136 -2.29 -11.30 11.19
N ASN A 137 -1.56 -10.21 11.41
CA ASN A 137 -0.44 -9.79 10.56
C ASN A 137 0.89 -10.54 10.81
N GLN A 138 0.95 -11.41 11.83
CA GLN A 138 2.13 -12.27 12.09
C GLN A 138 1.87 -13.76 11.93
N GLY A 139 0.67 -14.13 11.48
CA GLY A 139 0.30 -15.52 11.28
C GLY A 139 -0.97 -15.91 12.02
N ARG A 140 -1.24 -17.22 12.07
CA ARG A 140 -2.49 -17.76 12.65
C ARG A 140 -2.29 -18.47 13.99
N ASN A 141 -1.14 -18.28 14.63
CA ASN A 141 -0.81 -18.97 15.86
C ASN A 141 -1.60 -18.39 17.04
N GLU A 142 -2.08 -19.27 17.89
CA GLU A 142 -2.70 -18.90 19.15
C GLU A 142 -1.65 -18.56 20.19
N LEU A 143 -1.77 -17.40 20.81
CA LEU A 143 -0.84 -16.84 21.76
C LEU A 143 -1.44 -16.78 23.15
N SER A 144 -0.67 -17.09 24.17
CA SER A 144 -1.02 -16.73 25.53
C SER A 144 -0.97 -15.19 25.70
N GLN A 145 -1.58 -14.67 26.75
CA GLN A 145 -1.55 -13.22 27.00
C GLN A 145 -0.12 -12.65 27.13
N VAL A 146 0.83 -13.43 27.66
CA VAL A 146 2.24 -13.03 27.78
C VAL A 146 2.89 -12.99 26.38
N ALA A 147 2.78 -14.08 25.63
CA ALA A 147 3.34 -14.17 24.27
C ALA A 147 2.74 -13.13 23.32
N TYR A 148 1.44 -12.81 23.47
CA TYR A 148 0.80 -11.73 22.73
C TYR A 148 1.46 -10.36 22.98
N ARG A 149 1.77 -10.02 24.24
CA ARG A 149 2.45 -8.78 24.59
C ARG A 149 3.87 -8.74 24.01
N GLU A 150 4.62 -9.83 24.16
CA GLU A 150 5.97 -9.93 23.59
C GLU A 150 5.97 -9.76 22.06
N GLN A 151 5.01 -10.36 21.37
CA GLN A 151 4.88 -10.19 19.93
C GLN A 151 4.46 -8.78 19.52
N LEU A 152 3.57 -8.13 20.27
CA LEU A 152 3.23 -6.71 20.05
C LEU A 152 4.46 -5.80 20.17
N ASP A 153 5.31 -6.04 21.18
CA ASP A 153 6.52 -5.25 21.41
C ASP A 153 7.59 -5.50 20.34
N GLY A 154 7.58 -6.68 19.73
CA GLY A 154 8.46 -7.04 18.60
C GLY A 154 7.98 -6.57 17.22
N LEU A 155 6.75 -6.06 17.12
CA LEU A 155 6.21 -5.59 15.84
C LEU A 155 6.94 -4.34 15.35
N LYS A 156 7.22 -4.33 14.04
CA LYS A 156 7.83 -3.19 13.34
C LYS A 156 6.96 -2.78 12.17
N VAL A 157 7.02 -1.52 11.82
CA VAL A 157 6.41 -0.99 10.61
C VAL A 157 7.05 -1.65 9.39
N ASN A 158 6.22 -1.95 8.39
CA ASN A 158 6.63 -2.64 7.17
C ASN A 158 6.23 -1.79 5.96
N ALA A 159 7.20 -1.35 5.18
CA ALA A 159 6.97 -0.57 3.97
C ALA A 159 6.23 -1.35 2.85
N ARG A 160 6.19 -2.68 2.94
CA ARG A 160 5.38 -3.55 2.09
C ARG A 160 4.22 -4.12 2.89
N SER A 161 3.30 -3.28 3.33
CA SER A 161 2.03 -3.73 3.90
C SER A 161 1.20 -4.46 2.84
N GLU A 162 0.55 -5.55 3.24
CA GLU A 162 -0.38 -6.27 2.35
C GLU A 162 -1.68 -5.51 2.09
N GLY A 163 -1.85 -4.36 2.76
CA GLY A 163 -3.07 -3.58 2.78
C GLY A 163 -4.13 -4.18 3.70
N LEU A 164 -4.88 -3.30 4.35
CA LEU A 164 -5.94 -3.68 5.29
C LEU A 164 -7.00 -4.54 4.60
N SER A 165 -7.31 -4.24 3.35
CA SER A 165 -8.27 -4.95 2.50
C SER A 165 -7.97 -6.44 2.38
N LYS A 166 -6.73 -6.81 2.13
CA LYS A 166 -6.33 -8.21 1.99
C LYS A 166 -6.34 -8.94 3.32
N LEU A 167 -5.87 -8.29 4.38
CA LEU A 167 -5.84 -8.87 5.73
C LEU A 167 -7.26 -9.12 6.27
N VAL A 168 -8.17 -8.19 6.07
CA VAL A 168 -9.59 -8.34 6.42
C VAL A 168 -10.24 -9.47 5.61
N GLY A 169 -10.00 -9.54 4.30
CA GLY A 169 -10.50 -10.60 3.44
C GLY A 169 -10.08 -12.01 3.89
N GLN A 170 -8.89 -12.17 4.46
CA GLN A 170 -8.41 -13.45 5.01
C GLN A 170 -9.16 -13.90 6.28
N THR A 171 -9.88 -12.99 6.94
CA THR A 171 -10.63 -13.27 8.17
C THR A 171 -12.10 -13.65 7.93
N ALA A 172 -12.60 -13.49 6.72
CA ALA A 172 -14.03 -13.62 6.36
C ALA A 172 -14.68 -14.99 6.62
N GLY A 173 -13.92 -16.04 6.90
CA GLY A 173 -14.44 -17.39 7.18
C GLY A 173 -14.59 -17.75 8.66
N ARG A 174 -14.33 -16.86 9.62
CA ARG A 174 -14.28 -17.17 11.06
C ARG A 174 -15.44 -16.52 11.81
N VAL A 175 -16.37 -17.34 12.26
CA VAL A 175 -17.76 -16.97 12.54
C VAL A 175 -18.05 -16.45 13.95
N ARG A 176 -17.15 -16.59 14.96
CA ARG A 176 -17.53 -16.28 16.36
C ARG A 176 -16.53 -15.51 17.22
N GLN A 177 -15.33 -15.21 16.73
CA GLN A 177 -14.31 -14.59 17.56
C GLN A 177 -14.34 -13.07 17.37
N PRO A 178 -14.28 -12.25 18.44
CA PRO A 178 -14.22 -10.81 18.31
C PRO A 178 -12.93 -10.39 17.57
N LEU A 179 -13.04 -9.42 16.66
CA LEU A 179 -11.94 -8.87 15.90
C LEU A 179 -11.76 -7.41 16.26
N TYR A 180 -10.56 -7.05 16.69
CA TYR A 180 -10.14 -5.67 16.85
C TYR A 180 -9.25 -5.27 15.69
N VAL A 181 -9.58 -4.16 15.02
CA VAL A 181 -8.83 -3.63 13.88
C VAL A 181 -8.31 -2.24 14.25
N PHE A 182 -6.99 -2.12 14.36
CA PHE A 182 -6.30 -0.86 14.61
C PHE A 182 -5.64 -0.40 13.32
N SER A 183 -6.09 0.71 12.74
CA SER A 183 -5.55 1.28 11.50
C SER A 183 -5.89 2.77 11.41
N ASP A 184 -5.19 3.50 10.56
CA ASP A 184 -5.56 4.86 10.15
C ASP A 184 -6.72 4.89 9.14
N PHE A 185 -7.13 3.73 8.58
CA PHE A 185 -8.22 3.59 7.61
C PHE A 185 -8.09 4.56 6.44
N GLN A 186 -6.93 4.56 5.78
CA GLN A 186 -6.70 5.40 4.59
C GLN A 186 -7.74 5.14 3.50
N LYS A 187 -8.24 6.23 2.89
CA LYS A 187 -9.23 6.18 1.78
C LYS A 187 -8.68 5.50 0.52
N SER A 188 -7.35 5.47 0.38
CA SER A 188 -6.63 4.79 -0.70
C SER A 188 -6.66 3.26 -0.59
N ASP A 189 -6.74 2.70 0.61
CA ASP A 189 -6.69 1.24 0.89
C ASP A 189 -8.02 0.67 1.38
N PHE A 190 -8.71 1.37 2.27
CA PHE A 190 -9.98 0.92 2.84
C PHE A 190 -11.16 1.40 2.01
N LYS A 191 -11.95 0.46 1.47
CA LYS A 191 -13.11 0.78 0.61
C LYS A 191 -14.42 0.36 1.28
N PRO A 192 -15.54 1.08 1.05
CA PRO A 192 -16.84 0.74 1.63
C PRO A 192 -17.30 -0.68 1.36
N GLU A 193 -16.95 -1.25 0.18
CA GLU A 193 -17.32 -2.62 -0.20
C GLU A 193 -16.73 -3.67 0.74
N MET A 194 -15.64 -3.35 1.44
CA MET A 194 -15.01 -4.24 2.40
C MET A 194 -15.86 -4.47 3.64
N MET A 195 -16.73 -3.51 3.99
CA MET A 195 -17.68 -3.65 5.09
C MET A 195 -18.62 -4.84 4.87
N ALA A 196 -19.02 -5.12 3.64
CA ALA A 196 -19.85 -6.28 3.31
C ALA A 196 -19.12 -7.62 3.59
N GLY A 197 -17.79 -7.63 3.51
CA GLY A 197 -16.96 -8.81 3.78
C GLY A 197 -16.84 -9.19 5.26
N PHE A 198 -17.24 -8.31 6.17
CA PHE A 198 -17.16 -8.59 7.61
C PHE A 198 -18.19 -9.63 8.11
N GLY A 199 -19.23 -9.90 7.36
CA GLY A 199 -20.27 -10.89 7.74
C GLY A 199 -21.09 -10.48 8.97
N ALA A 200 -22.30 -11.01 9.11
CA ALA A 200 -23.26 -10.61 10.15
C ALA A 200 -23.04 -11.28 11.53
N VAL A 201 -22.11 -12.20 11.66
CA VAL A 201 -22.03 -13.12 12.81
C VAL A 201 -20.85 -12.85 13.76
N ARG A 202 -19.90 -12.01 13.34
CA ARG A 202 -18.68 -11.72 14.11
C ARG A 202 -18.70 -10.31 14.68
N ASP A 203 -18.44 -10.18 15.97
CA ASP A 203 -18.24 -8.84 16.57
C ASP A 203 -16.94 -8.23 16.09
N ILE A 204 -17.01 -7.04 15.50
CA ILE A 204 -15.87 -6.33 14.96
C ILE A 204 -15.80 -4.94 15.60
N VAL A 205 -14.62 -4.61 16.07
CA VAL A 205 -14.32 -3.31 16.69
C VAL A 205 -13.27 -2.60 15.82
N LEU A 206 -13.68 -1.55 15.13
CA LEU A 206 -12.80 -0.68 14.38
C LEU A 206 -12.28 0.42 15.31
N VAL A 207 -10.96 0.55 15.38
CA VAL A 207 -10.28 1.52 16.23
C VAL A 207 -9.44 2.43 15.33
N PRO A 208 -10.04 3.50 14.79
CA PRO A 208 -9.34 4.42 13.91
C PRO A 208 -8.24 5.17 14.67
N GLN A 209 -7.04 5.15 14.10
CA GLN A 209 -5.91 5.92 14.59
C GLN A 209 -5.90 7.27 13.88
N VAL A 210 -6.06 8.35 14.61
CA VAL A 210 -6.19 9.69 14.03
C VAL A 210 -4.84 10.40 14.08
N GLY A 211 -4.29 10.69 12.90
CA GLY A 211 -3.08 11.48 12.74
C GLY A 211 -3.32 12.98 12.96
N LYS A 212 -2.24 13.69 13.26
CA LYS A 212 -2.24 15.14 13.22
C LYS A 212 -2.34 15.59 11.76
N THR A 213 -3.20 16.55 11.47
CA THR A 213 -3.26 17.16 10.13
C THR A 213 -1.90 17.71 9.73
N SER A 214 -1.45 17.42 8.54
CA SER A 214 -0.19 17.90 8.00
C SER A 214 -0.20 17.85 6.47
N GLY A 215 0.70 18.61 5.83
CA GLY A 215 1.12 18.33 4.48
C GLY A 215 1.99 17.08 4.43
N ASN A 216 2.14 16.49 3.26
CA ASN A 216 3.07 15.40 2.98
C ASN A 216 3.55 15.48 1.53
N VAL A 217 4.73 16.04 1.30
CA VAL A 217 5.31 16.17 -0.04
C VAL A 217 6.25 15.01 -0.32
N PHE A 218 5.83 14.11 -1.18
CA PHE A 218 6.61 12.95 -1.60
C PHE A 218 6.86 12.94 -3.11
N VAL A 219 7.89 12.20 -3.54
CA VAL A 219 8.20 12.03 -4.96
C VAL A 219 7.28 10.97 -5.58
N ASP A 220 6.40 11.43 -6.47
CA ASP A 220 5.47 10.56 -7.19
C ASP A 220 6.16 9.75 -8.28
N SER A 221 6.97 10.40 -9.11
CA SER A 221 7.71 9.76 -10.21
C SER A 221 8.90 10.59 -10.65
N VAL A 222 9.87 9.87 -11.23
CA VAL A 222 11.07 10.44 -11.86
C VAL A 222 11.21 9.84 -13.25
N TRP A 223 11.44 10.65 -14.28
CA TRP A 223 11.68 10.20 -15.65
C TRP A 223 12.60 11.16 -16.40
N LEU A 224 13.14 10.73 -17.51
CA LEU A 224 13.95 11.54 -18.40
C LEU A 224 13.14 12.02 -19.60
N ASP A 225 13.56 13.11 -20.23
CA ASP A 225 13.02 13.58 -21.52
C ASP A 225 13.15 12.48 -22.59
N ASP A 226 14.32 11.89 -22.65
CA ASP A 226 14.63 10.77 -23.54
C ASP A 226 14.89 9.49 -22.73
N ALA A 227 14.44 8.36 -23.25
CA ALA A 227 14.76 7.04 -22.66
C ALA A 227 16.26 6.71 -22.75
N PHE A 228 17.02 7.50 -23.51
CA PHE A 228 18.41 7.30 -23.84
C PHE A 228 19.33 8.10 -22.91
N VAL A 229 20.02 7.43 -22.02
CA VAL A 229 20.97 8.05 -21.07
C VAL A 229 22.35 8.16 -21.70
N ARG A 230 22.76 9.37 -22.03
CA ARG A 230 24.12 9.65 -22.55
C ARG A 230 25.07 10.03 -21.43
N VAL A 231 26.29 9.51 -21.53
CA VAL A 231 27.39 9.88 -20.62
C VAL A 231 27.89 11.29 -20.93
N ARG A 232 28.14 12.08 -19.90
CA ARG A 232 28.72 13.44 -19.98
C ARG A 232 27.90 14.45 -20.79
N THR A 233 26.61 14.19 -20.97
CA THR A 233 25.66 15.14 -21.56
C THR A 233 24.67 15.62 -20.53
N ASN A 234 24.10 16.81 -20.75
CA ASN A 234 23.01 17.30 -19.92
C ASN A 234 21.72 16.51 -20.26
N LEU A 235 21.14 15.89 -19.25
CA LEU A 235 19.90 15.13 -19.35
C LEU A 235 18.83 15.88 -18.54
N GLY A 236 17.67 16.11 -19.12
CA GLY A 236 16.52 16.66 -18.43
C GLY A 236 15.87 15.58 -17.57
N LEU A 237 16.09 15.65 -16.25
CA LEU A 237 15.45 14.77 -15.28
C LEU A 237 14.20 15.44 -14.73
N HIS A 238 13.05 14.91 -15.08
CA HIS A 238 11.76 15.33 -14.53
C HIS A 238 11.55 14.72 -13.15
N VAL A 239 11.27 15.56 -12.18
CA VAL A 239 10.91 15.16 -10.83
C VAL A 239 9.49 15.63 -10.58
N ARG A 240 8.55 14.71 -10.43
CA ARG A 240 7.17 14.99 -10.08
C ARG A 240 6.97 14.70 -8.60
N VAL A 241 6.56 15.72 -7.86
CA VAL A 241 6.20 15.62 -6.45
C VAL A 241 4.71 15.78 -6.26
N ARG A 242 4.17 15.17 -5.22
CA ARG A 242 2.76 15.26 -4.84
C ARG A 242 2.63 15.57 -3.37
N ASN A 243 1.67 16.39 -3.00
CA ASN A 243 1.26 16.55 -1.62
C ASN A 243 0.10 15.60 -1.32
N GLY A 244 0.36 14.56 -0.55
CA GLY A 244 -0.61 13.55 -0.11
C GLY A 244 -1.31 13.91 1.21
N GLY A 245 -0.94 15.03 1.82
CA GLY A 245 -1.53 15.54 3.05
C GLY A 245 -2.75 16.43 2.83
N SER A 246 -3.30 16.93 3.94
CA SER A 246 -4.48 17.79 3.97
C SER A 246 -4.15 19.29 4.06
N GLU A 247 -2.90 19.66 4.28
CA GLU A 247 -2.45 21.04 4.40
C GLU A 247 -1.50 21.39 3.24
N ASP A 248 -1.52 22.67 2.82
CA ASP A 248 -0.62 23.18 1.81
C ASP A 248 0.81 23.18 2.34
N VAL A 249 1.76 22.77 1.51
CA VAL A 249 3.19 22.84 1.83
C VAL A 249 3.83 23.90 0.96
N ALA A 250 4.36 24.94 1.60
CA ALA A 250 5.11 25.99 0.95
C ALA A 250 6.62 25.72 1.08
N ASP A 251 7.35 25.99 -0.01
CA ASP A 251 8.81 26.07 -0.02
C ASP A 251 9.55 24.80 0.47
N CYS A 252 9.02 23.61 0.14
CA CYS A 252 9.65 22.32 0.47
C CYS A 252 10.97 22.15 -0.30
N PRO A 253 12.10 21.93 0.37
CA PRO A 253 13.37 21.67 -0.29
C PRO A 253 13.39 20.29 -0.92
N VAL A 254 13.86 20.19 -2.16
CA VAL A 254 14.06 18.93 -2.89
C VAL A 254 15.51 18.86 -3.37
N LYS A 255 16.20 17.78 -3.02
CA LYS A 255 17.60 17.55 -3.38
C LYS A 255 17.70 16.29 -4.24
N VAL A 256 18.51 16.38 -5.31
CA VAL A 256 18.76 15.27 -6.22
C VAL A 256 20.22 14.84 -6.10
N PHE A 257 20.42 13.54 -5.91
CA PHE A 257 21.75 12.94 -5.79
C PHE A 257 21.97 11.88 -6.87
N LEU A 258 23.19 11.84 -7.40
CA LEU A 258 23.70 10.70 -8.18
C LEU A 258 24.90 10.11 -7.44
N GLY A 259 24.77 8.87 -7.00
CA GLY A 259 25.65 8.31 -5.98
C GLY A 259 25.55 9.11 -4.68
N GLU A 260 26.70 9.53 -4.15
CA GLU A 260 26.77 10.39 -2.96
C GLU A 260 26.84 11.90 -3.31
N ARG A 261 26.94 12.24 -4.59
CA ARG A 261 27.07 13.63 -5.02
C ARG A 261 25.71 14.28 -5.21
N GLN A 262 25.45 15.41 -4.58
CA GLN A 262 24.30 16.24 -4.87
C GLN A 262 24.51 16.93 -6.23
N VAL A 263 23.59 16.70 -7.16
CA VAL A 263 23.65 17.21 -8.54
C VAL A 263 22.69 18.37 -8.78
N ALA A 264 21.58 18.42 -8.00
CA ALA A 264 20.64 19.52 -8.08
C ALA A 264 19.94 19.74 -6.73
N ALA A 265 19.44 20.97 -6.52
CA ALA A 265 18.53 21.32 -5.44
C ALA A 265 17.56 22.40 -5.95
N PHE A 266 16.30 22.28 -5.55
CA PHE A 266 15.26 23.25 -5.87
C PHE A 266 14.21 23.24 -4.75
N ARG A 267 13.26 24.18 -4.81
CA ARG A 267 12.17 24.27 -3.85
C ARG A 267 10.83 24.18 -4.57
N VAL A 268 9.86 23.56 -3.92
CA VAL A 268 8.52 23.42 -4.47
C VAL A 268 7.47 23.82 -3.46
N SER A 269 6.40 24.46 -3.94
CA SER A 269 5.19 24.69 -3.17
C SER A 269 4.07 23.86 -3.79
N VAL A 270 3.40 23.05 -2.99
CA VAL A 270 2.39 22.13 -3.47
C VAL A 270 1.17 22.20 -2.56
N ALA A 271 0.05 22.63 -3.11
CA ALA A 271 -1.21 22.64 -2.39
C ALA A 271 -1.69 21.22 -2.06
N ALA A 272 -2.53 21.09 -1.04
CA ALA A 272 -3.08 19.81 -0.59
C ALA A 272 -3.69 18.99 -1.74
N GLY A 273 -3.27 17.74 -1.88
CA GLY A 273 -3.72 16.83 -2.94
C GLY A 273 -3.21 17.12 -4.35
N GLN A 274 -2.44 18.21 -4.56
CA GLN A 274 -1.97 18.63 -5.88
C GLN A 274 -0.59 18.04 -6.21
N VAL A 275 -0.17 18.29 -7.45
CA VAL A 275 1.08 17.79 -8.03
C VAL A 275 1.87 18.96 -8.58
N ALA A 276 3.18 18.96 -8.38
CA ALA A 276 4.13 19.87 -9.03
C ALA A 276 5.22 19.07 -9.74
N ALA A 277 5.71 19.57 -10.86
CA ALA A 277 6.81 18.96 -11.60
C ALA A 277 7.90 20.00 -11.85
N SER A 278 9.15 19.56 -11.70
CA SER A 278 10.34 20.36 -11.99
C SER A 278 11.28 19.55 -12.88
N VAL A 279 11.98 20.25 -13.77
CA VAL A 279 13.01 19.66 -14.63
C VAL A 279 14.37 20.13 -14.17
N VAL A 280 15.25 19.19 -13.87
CA VAL A 280 16.62 19.48 -13.45
C VAL A 280 17.61 18.87 -14.43
N GLN A 281 18.69 19.62 -14.73
CA GLN A 281 19.74 19.12 -15.59
C GLN A 281 20.72 18.26 -14.78
N VAL A 282 20.92 17.02 -15.21
CA VAL A 282 21.85 16.08 -14.57
C VAL A 282 22.82 15.51 -15.59
N GLN A 283 24.01 15.13 -15.13
CA GLN A 283 25.02 14.47 -15.98
C GLN A 283 25.42 13.14 -15.33
N VAL A 284 25.41 12.07 -16.13
CA VAL A 284 25.99 10.79 -15.74
C VAL A 284 27.45 10.77 -16.11
N ALA A 285 28.32 10.43 -15.17
CA ALA A 285 29.78 10.59 -15.31
C ALA A 285 30.42 9.50 -16.16
N ASP A 286 29.96 8.26 -16.05
CA ASP A 286 30.56 7.08 -16.66
C ASP A 286 29.49 6.12 -17.23
N GLU A 287 29.93 5.04 -17.88
CA GLU A 287 29.05 4.04 -18.49
C GLU A 287 28.43 3.07 -17.48
N LYS A 288 28.73 3.20 -16.19
CA LYS A 288 28.16 2.35 -15.16
C LYS A 288 26.78 2.82 -14.79
N LEU A 289 25.94 1.88 -14.34
CA LEU A 289 24.63 2.19 -13.79
C LEU A 289 24.77 3.21 -12.65
N ALA A 290 24.18 4.38 -12.84
CA ALA A 290 24.14 5.43 -11.83
C ALA A 290 22.96 5.21 -10.88
N ARG A 291 23.24 5.17 -9.58
CA ARG A 291 22.23 5.15 -8.51
C ARG A 291 21.84 6.57 -8.20
N GLY A 292 20.57 6.87 -8.27
CA GLY A 292 20.06 8.20 -7.99
C GLY A 292 19.05 8.18 -6.84
N ARG A 293 19.02 9.27 -6.07
CA ARG A 293 17.98 9.50 -5.04
C ARG A 293 17.49 10.93 -5.10
N VAL A 294 16.20 11.10 -4.96
CA VAL A 294 15.56 12.40 -4.73
C VAL A 294 15.11 12.43 -3.29
N VAL A 295 15.49 13.47 -2.56
CA VAL A 295 15.16 13.64 -1.14
C VAL A 295 14.33 14.91 -1.00
N THR A 296 13.11 14.78 -0.47
CA THR A 296 12.28 15.86 0.02
C THR A 296 12.58 16.08 1.50
N GLU A 297 12.73 17.33 1.93
CA GLU A 297 12.90 17.64 3.36
C GLU A 297 11.54 18.02 3.96
N ASP A 298 10.60 17.10 3.89
CA ASP A 298 9.27 17.28 4.43
C ASP A 298 9.19 16.81 5.89
N VAL A 299 8.51 17.59 6.72
CA VAL A 299 8.32 17.35 8.16
C VAL A 299 6.87 17.71 8.51
N PRO A 300 6.14 16.90 9.25
CA PRO A 300 6.61 15.84 10.14
C PRO A 300 6.66 14.44 9.53
N VAL A 301 6.24 14.24 8.27
CA VAL A 301 6.18 12.93 7.64
C VAL A 301 7.51 12.66 6.93
N THR A 302 8.23 11.64 7.35
CA THR A 302 9.60 11.41 6.87
C THR A 302 9.82 10.06 6.20
N PHE A 303 8.86 9.13 6.29
CA PHE A 303 9.04 7.75 5.83
C PHE A 303 9.14 7.62 4.30
N ASP A 304 8.62 8.58 3.54
CA ASP A 304 8.59 8.64 2.07
C ASP A 304 9.41 9.77 1.48
N ASN A 305 10.20 10.46 2.29
CA ASN A 305 11.07 11.57 1.88
C ASN A 305 12.18 11.17 0.90
N THR A 306 12.46 9.89 0.72
CA THR A 306 13.51 9.43 -0.19
C THR A 306 12.94 8.56 -1.30
N TYR A 307 13.18 8.97 -2.53
CA TYR A 307 12.83 8.24 -3.73
C TYR A 307 14.10 7.77 -4.45
N TYR A 308 14.21 6.47 -4.68
CA TYR A 308 15.35 5.82 -5.32
C TYR A 308 15.08 5.59 -6.80
N PHE A 309 16.07 5.82 -7.65
CA PHE A 309 16.01 5.54 -9.07
C PHE A 309 17.38 5.12 -9.62
N THR A 310 17.39 4.49 -10.78
CA THR A 310 18.61 4.12 -11.49
C THR A 310 18.60 4.73 -12.88
N LEU A 311 19.76 5.22 -13.32
CA LEU A 311 20.00 5.61 -14.69
C LEU A 311 21.02 4.65 -15.29
N GLN A 312 20.58 3.91 -16.31
CA GLN A 312 21.44 3.00 -17.03
C GLN A 312 21.93 3.71 -18.29
N PRO A 313 23.22 4.12 -18.36
CA PRO A 313 23.78 4.63 -19.60
C PRO A 313 23.62 3.59 -20.70
N THR A 314 23.20 4.05 -21.86
CA THR A 314 22.91 3.18 -22.97
C THR A 314 24.18 2.93 -23.74
N ALA A 315 24.50 1.68 -23.96
CA ALA A 315 25.40 1.32 -25.06
C ALA A 315 24.81 1.77 -26.38
N ALA A 316 25.63 1.96 -27.39
CA ALA A 316 25.16 2.41 -28.72
C ALA A 316 23.97 1.57 -29.22
N ILE A 317 22.98 2.23 -29.83
CA ILE A 317 21.78 1.59 -30.37
C ILE A 317 22.18 0.67 -31.55
N PRO A 318 21.93 -0.64 -31.48
CA PRO A 318 22.23 -1.54 -32.61
C PRO A 318 21.28 -1.29 -33.79
N VAL A 319 21.84 -0.85 -34.90
CA VAL A 319 21.14 -0.64 -36.16
C VAL A 319 21.65 -1.62 -37.19
N LEU A 320 20.74 -2.41 -37.80
CA LEU A 320 21.06 -3.36 -38.87
C LEU A 320 20.40 -2.92 -40.17
N GLU A 321 21.18 -2.69 -41.19
CA GLU A 321 20.69 -2.49 -42.54
C GLU A 321 20.83 -3.76 -43.36
N ILE A 322 19.73 -4.18 -44.02
CA ILE A 322 19.65 -5.31 -44.93
C ILE A 322 19.26 -4.77 -46.29
N GLY A 323 20.16 -4.85 -47.26
CA GLY A 323 19.90 -4.27 -48.59
C GLY A 323 20.98 -4.60 -49.63
N PRO A 324 20.85 -4.12 -50.85
CA PRO A 324 21.88 -4.34 -51.92
C PRO A 324 23.18 -3.58 -51.62
N GLU A 325 23.09 -2.36 -51.06
CA GLU A 325 24.22 -1.47 -50.76
C GLU A 325 24.00 -0.71 -49.45
N PRO A 326 25.07 -0.28 -48.72
CA PRO A 326 24.94 0.41 -47.47
C PRO A 326 24.61 1.90 -47.65
N VAL A 327 23.35 2.30 -47.62
CA VAL A 327 22.93 3.69 -47.83
C VAL A 327 22.94 4.50 -46.51
N ALA A 328 22.64 3.87 -45.38
CA ALA A 328 22.60 4.52 -44.09
C ALA A 328 23.96 4.51 -43.34
N GLN A 329 25.02 3.95 -43.95
CA GLN A 329 26.32 3.80 -43.30
C GLN A 329 26.91 5.11 -42.82
N GLN A 330 26.97 6.16 -43.65
CA GLN A 330 27.55 7.43 -43.29
C GLN A 330 26.81 8.12 -42.16
N LEU A 331 25.49 7.96 -42.13
CA LEU A 331 24.62 8.52 -41.08
C LEU A 331 24.93 7.90 -39.72
N TYR A 332 24.97 6.56 -39.65
CA TYR A 332 25.03 5.89 -38.35
C TYR A 332 26.46 5.61 -37.87
N SER A 333 27.41 5.35 -38.78
CA SER A 333 28.78 5.02 -38.38
C SER A 333 29.59 6.21 -37.86
N ASN A 334 29.18 7.42 -38.19
CA ASN A 334 29.84 8.63 -37.72
C ASN A 334 29.36 9.11 -36.36
N GLU A 335 28.29 8.47 -35.83
CA GLU A 335 27.66 8.84 -34.57
C GLU A 335 27.90 7.78 -33.52
N PRO A 336 28.59 8.08 -32.40
CA PRO A 336 28.85 7.11 -31.34
C PRO A 336 27.59 6.49 -30.72
N LEU A 337 26.45 7.11 -30.97
CA LEU A 337 25.14 6.66 -30.47
C LEU A 337 24.66 5.38 -31.11
N PHE A 338 25.21 5.02 -32.27
CA PHE A 338 24.75 3.87 -33.03
C PHE A 338 25.85 2.83 -33.24
N ASN A 339 25.46 1.58 -33.08
CA ASN A 339 26.27 0.44 -33.50
C ASN A 339 25.70 -0.10 -34.82
N TYR A 340 26.19 0.51 -35.89
CA TYR A 340 25.70 0.17 -37.25
C TYR A 340 26.36 -1.07 -37.78
N SER A 341 25.55 -1.91 -38.46
CA SER A 341 26.00 -3.04 -39.25
C SER A 341 25.19 -3.18 -40.52
N PHE A 342 25.86 -3.60 -41.61
CA PHE A 342 25.24 -3.84 -42.88
C PHE A 342 25.42 -5.32 -43.28
N VAL A 343 24.37 -5.89 -43.89
CA VAL A 343 24.39 -7.24 -44.44
C VAL A 343 23.63 -7.30 -45.75
N LYS A 344 24.12 -8.09 -46.71
CA LYS A 344 23.38 -8.39 -47.92
C LYS A 344 22.24 -9.38 -47.63
N PRO A 345 21.12 -9.32 -48.36
CA PRO A 345 19.96 -10.18 -48.13
C PRO A 345 20.25 -11.70 -48.12
N GLN A 346 21.28 -12.12 -48.87
CA GLN A 346 21.70 -13.52 -48.93
C GLN A 346 22.50 -14.00 -47.70
N ASN A 347 23.07 -13.08 -46.92
CA ASN A 347 23.98 -13.37 -45.81
C ASN A 347 23.46 -12.86 -44.47
N VAL A 348 22.16 -12.92 -44.24
CA VAL A 348 21.56 -12.38 -42.98
C VAL A 348 21.96 -13.24 -41.79
N ASP A 349 22.65 -12.59 -40.81
CA ASP A 349 22.91 -13.16 -39.52
C ASP A 349 21.69 -12.93 -38.59
N TYR A 350 20.88 -13.96 -38.43
CA TYR A 350 19.69 -13.91 -37.58
C TYR A 350 20.00 -13.68 -36.09
N GLY A 351 21.21 -13.98 -35.61
CA GLY A 351 21.65 -13.70 -34.28
C GLY A 351 21.82 -12.20 -34.03
N ARG A 352 22.46 -11.49 -34.99
CA ARG A 352 22.57 -10.02 -34.96
C ARG A 352 21.23 -9.35 -35.17
N LEU A 353 20.42 -9.85 -36.11
CA LEU A 353 19.09 -9.31 -36.39
C LEU A 353 18.21 -9.31 -35.15
N ARG A 354 18.19 -10.39 -34.39
CA ARG A 354 17.41 -10.50 -33.18
C ARG A 354 17.88 -9.53 -32.05
N LYS A 355 19.11 -9.02 -32.12
CA LYS A 355 19.67 -8.06 -31.15
C LYS A 355 19.51 -6.60 -31.59
N ALA A 356 19.20 -6.34 -32.87
CA ALA A 356 19.05 -4.99 -33.38
C ALA A 356 17.82 -4.29 -32.82
N ASN A 357 17.95 -3.02 -32.45
CA ASN A 357 16.84 -2.17 -32.06
C ASN A 357 16.10 -1.60 -33.27
N LEU A 358 16.86 -1.24 -34.31
CA LEU A 358 16.32 -0.82 -35.60
C LEU A 358 16.82 -1.76 -36.68
N VAL A 359 15.91 -2.31 -37.48
CA VAL A 359 16.25 -3.06 -38.68
C VAL A 359 15.68 -2.34 -39.90
N LEU A 360 16.57 -1.87 -40.79
CA LEU A 360 16.21 -1.28 -42.07
C LEU A 360 16.28 -2.38 -43.16
N VAL A 361 15.12 -2.81 -43.65
CA VAL A 361 14.98 -3.76 -44.76
C VAL A 361 14.72 -2.95 -46.00
N ARG A 362 15.70 -2.89 -46.89
CA ARG A 362 15.67 -2.03 -48.03
C ARG A 362 15.82 -2.81 -49.34
N GLU A 363 14.82 -2.67 -50.20
CA GLU A 363 14.85 -3.13 -51.59
C GLU A 363 15.25 -4.61 -51.75
N VAL A 364 14.84 -5.43 -50.82
CA VAL A 364 15.05 -6.88 -50.87
C VAL A 364 14.08 -7.47 -51.89
N GLU A 365 14.58 -8.17 -52.90
CA GLU A 365 13.72 -8.71 -53.96
C GLU A 365 12.65 -9.66 -53.42
N ARG A 366 13.01 -10.51 -52.46
CA ARG A 366 12.10 -11.46 -51.82
C ARG A 366 12.40 -11.61 -50.34
N VAL A 367 11.38 -11.47 -49.53
CA VAL A 367 11.44 -11.70 -48.07
C VAL A 367 11.08 -13.16 -47.79
N ASP A 368 12.05 -13.97 -47.40
CA ASP A 368 11.81 -15.36 -47.04
C ASP A 368 11.12 -15.49 -45.66
N ALA A 369 10.65 -16.71 -45.34
CA ALA A 369 9.96 -16.97 -44.08
C ALA A 369 10.86 -16.73 -42.85
N GLY A 370 12.16 -17.09 -42.95
CA GLY A 370 13.11 -16.90 -41.86
C GLY A 370 13.33 -15.44 -41.52
N LEU A 371 13.52 -14.58 -42.54
CA LEU A 371 13.66 -13.13 -42.38
C LEU A 371 12.37 -12.52 -41.81
N ARG A 372 11.19 -12.90 -42.37
CA ARG A 372 9.89 -12.44 -41.88
C ARG A 372 9.70 -12.73 -40.37
N ASP A 373 9.97 -13.98 -39.97
CA ASP A 373 9.77 -14.41 -38.57
C ASP A 373 10.77 -13.74 -37.62
N ALA A 374 12.00 -13.49 -38.10
CA ALA A 374 13.00 -12.75 -37.33
C ALA A 374 12.65 -11.25 -37.17
N LEU A 375 12.12 -10.61 -38.23
CA LEU A 375 11.63 -9.22 -38.14
C LEU A 375 10.43 -9.11 -37.21
N LEU A 376 9.52 -10.07 -37.24
CA LEU A 376 8.40 -10.14 -36.31
C LEU A 376 8.89 -10.30 -34.87
N ALA A 377 9.96 -11.06 -34.62
CA ALA A 377 10.55 -11.18 -33.28
C ALA A 377 11.17 -9.85 -32.77
N VAL A 378 11.79 -9.06 -33.68
CA VAL A 378 12.30 -7.73 -33.36
C VAL A 378 11.16 -6.81 -32.87
N VAL A 379 10.07 -6.76 -33.62
CA VAL A 379 8.90 -5.91 -33.31
C VAL A 379 8.22 -6.38 -32.01
N LYS A 380 8.04 -7.68 -31.80
CA LYS A 380 7.47 -8.24 -30.57
C LYS A 380 8.29 -7.91 -29.33
N ARG A 381 9.59 -7.70 -29.45
CA ARG A 381 10.48 -7.28 -28.36
C ARG A 381 10.43 -5.76 -28.10
N GLY A 382 9.75 -4.98 -28.95
CA GLY A 382 9.70 -3.51 -28.85
C GLY A 382 10.65 -2.79 -29.79
N GLY A 383 11.43 -3.51 -30.61
CA GLY A 383 12.27 -2.92 -31.64
C GLY A 383 11.47 -2.35 -32.81
N SER A 384 12.15 -1.67 -33.72
CA SER A 384 11.55 -1.04 -34.89
C SER A 384 12.05 -1.69 -36.18
N VAL A 385 11.14 -1.84 -37.12
CA VAL A 385 11.45 -2.33 -38.47
C VAL A 385 11.07 -1.26 -39.49
N VAL A 386 12.01 -0.87 -40.34
CA VAL A 386 11.79 0.01 -41.48
C VAL A 386 11.78 -0.80 -42.76
N VAL A 387 10.72 -0.71 -43.53
CA VAL A 387 10.58 -1.42 -44.80
C VAL A 387 10.57 -0.42 -45.93
N VAL A 388 11.55 -0.54 -46.80
CA VAL A 388 11.62 0.18 -48.10
C VAL A 388 11.35 -0.85 -49.18
N PRO A 389 10.27 -0.74 -49.98
CA PRO A 389 9.89 -1.75 -50.94
C PRO A 389 10.88 -1.84 -52.10
N SER A 390 10.97 -3.01 -52.74
CA SER A 390 11.63 -3.16 -54.04
C SER A 390 10.67 -2.79 -55.16
N ALA A 391 11.19 -2.18 -56.19
CA ALA A 391 10.43 -1.94 -57.42
C ALA A 391 10.13 -3.22 -58.21
N SER A 392 10.80 -4.33 -57.87
CA SER A 392 10.66 -5.63 -58.57
C SER A 392 9.27 -6.24 -58.35
N ILE A 393 8.72 -6.81 -59.42
CA ILE A 393 7.43 -7.49 -59.36
C ILE A 393 7.55 -8.86 -58.66
N THR A 394 8.73 -9.48 -58.70
CA THR A 394 9.00 -10.88 -58.35
C THR A 394 8.72 -11.20 -56.85
N GLY A 395 8.83 -10.24 -55.95
CA GLY A 395 8.72 -10.47 -54.52
C GLY A 395 7.44 -9.97 -53.86
N ARG A 396 6.46 -9.45 -54.61
CA ARG A 396 5.26 -8.76 -54.08
C ARG A 396 4.47 -9.61 -53.09
N ASP A 397 4.27 -10.89 -53.37
CA ASP A 397 3.57 -11.80 -52.45
C ASP A 397 4.29 -11.97 -51.11
N SER A 398 5.62 -12.01 -51.15
CA SER A 398 6.42 -12.11 -49.90
C SER A 398 6.32 -10.86 -49.03
N TYR A 399 6.28 -9.67 -49.63
CA TYR A 399 6.01 -8.42 -48.91
C TYR A 399 4.60 -8.37 -48.37
N GLN A 400 3.59 -8.89 -49.11
CA GLN A 400 2.22 -8.95 -48.60
C GLN A 400 2.11 -9.82 -47.33
N GLN A 401 2.82 -10.96 -47.32
CA GLN A 401 2.91 -11.82 -46.14
C GLN A 401 3.63 -11.13 -44.99
N LEU A 402 4.71 -10.38 -45.27
CA LEU A 402 5.43 -9.58 -44.28
C LEU A 402 4.51 -8.51 -43.67
N PHE A 403 3.82 -7.71 -44.49
CA PHE A 403 2.93 -6.64 -44.05
C PHE A 403 1.79 -7.17 -43.18
N LYS A 404 1.21 -8.32 -43.57
CA LYS A 404 0.19 -9.00 -42.75
C LYS A 404 0.75 -9.43 -41.41
N ALA A 405 1.96 -10.01 -41.36
CA ALA A 405 2.60 -10.46 -40.12
C ALA A 405 2.96 -9.28 -39.21
N LEU A 406 3.39 -8.15 -39.77
CA LEU A 406 3.78 -6.95 -39.05
C LEU A 406 2.59 -6.02 -38.67
N GLY A 407 1.35 -6.35 -39.07
CA GLY A 407 0.17 -5.56 -38.77
C GLY A 407 -0.05 -4.32 -39.63
N VAL A 408 0.66 -4.22 -40.77
CA VAL A 408 0.47 -3.13 -41.75
C VAL A 408 -0.82 -3.31 -42.55
N GLY A 409 -1.25 -4.57 -42.73
CA GLY A 409 -2.47 -4.90 -43.48
C GLY A 409 -2.19 -5.21 -44.96
N GLN A 410 -3.19 -4.91 -45.79
CA GLN A 410 -3.07 -5.11 -47.22
C GLN A 410 -2.44 -3.90 -47.92
N ALA A 411 -1.46 -4.15 -48.76
CA ALA A 411 -0.82 -3.16 -49.61
C ALA A 411 -1.18 -3.41 -51.08
N GLN A 412 -1.45 -2.35 -51.80
CA GLN A 412 -1.71 -2.34 -53.23
C GLN A 412 -0.45 -1.89 -53.98
N TRP A 413 -0.07 -2.61 -54.98
CA TRP A 413 1.10 -2.28 -55.82
C TRP A 413 0.69 -1.43 -57.02
N GLU A 414 1.40 -0.32 -57.24
CA GLU A 414 1.22 0.48 -58.43
C GLU A 414 1.92 -0.16 -59.62
N ALA A 415 1.23 -0.16 -60.73
CA ALA A 415 1.75 -0.68 -62.01
C ALA A 415 2.02 0.51 -62.97
N ALA A 416 3.06 1.28 -62.70
CA ALA A 416 3.46 2.33 -63.62
C ALA A 416 4.59 1.81 -64.51
N ALA A 417 4.48 1.97 -65.83
CA ALA A 417 5.55 1.62 -66.79
C ALA A 417 6.76 2.53 -66.61
N GLU A 418 6.53 3.81 -66.29
CA GLU A 418 7.54 4.80 -65.93
C GLU A 418 7.18 5.44 -64.56
N PRO A 419 8.15 5.65 -63.63
CA PRO A 419 7.90 6.26 -62.34
C PRO A 419 7.59 7.76 -62.50
N GLU A 420 6.41 8.17 -62.00
CA GLU A 420 6.00 9.55 -61.92
C GLU A 420 6.43 10.15 -60.58
N LEU A 421 7.39 11.08 -60.60
CA LEU A 421 7.92 11.72 -59.41
C LEU A 421 6.95 12.80 -58.92
N ARG A 422 6.44 12.61 -57.68
CA ARG A 422 5.55 13.51 -56.94
C ARG A 422 6.29 14.18 -55.80
N GLU A 423 6.01 15.43 -55.55
CA GLU A 423 6.66 16.19 -54.47
C GLU A 423 6.05 15.83 -53.12
N VAL A 424 6.88 15.57 -52.11
CA VAL A 424 6.48 15.36 -50.70
C VAL A 424 6.05 16.73 -50.09
N ALA A 425 4.97 16.76 -49.36
CA ALA A 425 4.53 17.94 -48.63
C ALA A 425 5.42 18.19 -47.41
N MET A 426 5.62 19.47 -47.10
CA MET A 426 6.39 19.85 -45.92
C MET A 426 5.67 19.35 -44.64
N PRO A 427 6.32 18.54 -43.80
CA PRO A 427 5.71 18.08 -42.58
C PRO A 427 5.54 19.20 -41.55
N SER A 428 4.54 19.08 -40.69
CA SER A 428 4.34 20.06 -39.62
C SER A 428 5.44 19.94 -38.57
N ALA A 429 6.05 21.07 -38.20
CA ALA A 429 7.01 21.14 -37.08
C ALA A 429 6.37 20.75 -35.72
N ARG A 430 5.02 20.76 -35.61
CA ARG A 430 4.28 20.33 -34.43
C ARG A 430 4.00 18.84 -34.41
N ALA A 431 4.24 18.13 -35.50
CA ALA A 431 4.04 16.68 -35.52
C ALA A 431 4.96 15.99 -34.50
N PRO A 432 4.47 15.01 -33.72
CA PRO A 432 5.24 14.36 -32.65
C PRO A 432 6.57 13.77 -33.13
N PHE A 433 6.59 13.25 -34.36
CA PHE A 433 7.80 12.67 -34.97
C PHE A 433 8.88 13.74 -35.24
N PHE A 434 8.50 14.96 -35.62
CA PHE A 434 9.42 16.05 -35.96
C PHE A 434 9.67 17.02 -34.83
N ARG A 435 9.16 16.75 -33.62
CA ARG A 435 9.42 17.59 -32.46
C ARG A 435 10.94 17.71 -32.26
N GLU A 436 11.46 18.96 -32.19
CA GLU A 436 12.87 19.27 -32.02
C GLU A 436 13.79 18.99 -33.24
N VAL A 437 13.26 18.40 -34.32
CA VAL A 437 14.00 18.15 -35.56
C VAL A 437 14.14 19.48 -36.35
N PHE A 438 13.09 20.28 -36.41
CA PHE A 438 13.12 21.56 -37.08
C PHE A 438 13.39 22.66 -36.05
N GLY A 439 14.50 23.41 -36.24
CA GLY A 439 14.78 24.59 -35.41
C GLY A 439 13.72 25.71 -35.60
N ALA A 440 13.76 26.70 -34.71
CA ALA A 440 12.80 27.82 -34.69
C ALA A 440 12.68 28.63 -35.99
N GLN A 441 13.67 28.53 -36.89
CA GLN A 441 13.66 29.21 -38.20
C GLN A 441 13.34 28.18 -39.30
N GLN A 442 12.12 28.19 -39.79
CA GLN A 442 11.73 27.50 -41.02
C GLN A 442 12.31 28.24 -42.24
N ARG A 443 13.42 27.74 -42.76
CA ARG A 443 13.85 28.10 -44.12
C ARG A 443 12.99 27.28 -45.09
N ALA A 444 12.62 27.91 -46.20
CA ALA A 444 11.97 27.19 -47.29
C ALA A 444 12.97 26.14 -47.83
N VAL A 445 12.68 24.88 -47.53
CA VAL A 445 13.45 23.71 -47.99
C VAL A 445 12.69 23.14 -49.18
N THR A 446 13.37 22.92 -50.27
CA THR A 446 12.80 22.11 -51.39
C THR A 446 12.54 20.72 -50.85
N MET A 447 11.34 20.20 -51.08
CA MET A 447 10.96 18.89 -50.60
C MET A 447 11.36 17.76 -51.58
N PRO A 448 11.61 16.56 -51.09
CA PRO A 448 11.99 15.45 -51.96
C PRO A 448 10.86 15.06 -52.93
N ARG A 449 11.24 14.49 -54.08
CA ARG A 449 10.33 13.95 -55.04
C ARG A 449 10.44 12.43 -55.08
N VAL A 450 9.30 11.76 -55.09
CA VAL A 450 9.21 10.30 -54.92
C VAL A 450 8.16 9.71 -55.88
N ALA A 451 8.40 8.53 -56.42
CA ALA A 451 7.46 7.79 -57.22
C ALA A 451 7.04 6.53 -56.42
N PRO A 452 5.83 6.50 -55.85
CA PRO A 452 5.37 5.36 -55.06
C PRO A 452 5.20 4.12 -55.94
N VAL A 453 5.58 2.96 -55.42
CA VAL A 453 5.33 1.64 -56.00
C VAL A 453 4.30 0.87 -55.18
N LEU A 454 3.92 1.40 -54.05
CA LEU A 454 3.12 0.76 -53.02
C LEU A 454 2.18 1.78 -52.36
N ARG A 455 0.92 1.36 -52.13
CA ARG A 455 -0.08 2.09 -51.35
C ARG A 455 -0.70 1.21 -50.27
N TRP A 456 -1.12 1.82 -49.17
CA TRP A 456 -1.83 1.14 -48.09
C TRP A 456 -3.06 1.94 -47.65
N GLY A 457 -4.00 1.29 -46.96
CA GLY A 457 -5.15 1.95 -46.34
C GLY A 457 -4.73 2.82 -45.15
N ARG A 458 -5.65 3.70 -44.67
CA ARG A 458 -5.43 4.63 -43.57
C ARG A 458 -5.43 3.96 -42.17
N THR A 459 -4.58 2.97 -41.96
CA THR A 459 -4.48 2.25 -40.67
C THR A 459 -3.24 2.64 -39.84
N GLY A 460 -2.36 3.47 -40.39
CA GLY A 460 -1.14 3.97 -39.76
C GLY A 460 -1.15 5.49 -39.50
N GLU A 461 -0.15 5.98 -38.80
CA GLU A 461 0.11 7.40 -38.65
C GLU A 461 1.07 7.86 -39.77
N ASP A 462 0.60 8.77 -40.64
CA ASP A 462 1.43 9.29 -41.74
C ASP A 462 2.46 10.28 -41.21
N ILE A 463 3.74 9.96 -41.39
CA ILE A 463 4.89 10.82 -41.04
C ILE A 463 5.18 11.80 -42.18
N LEU A 464 5.26 11.30 -43.40
CA LEU A 464 5.46 12.09 -44.62
C LEU A 464 4.38 11.79 -45.62
N ARG A 465 3.75 12.82 -46.20
CA ARG A 465 2.73 12.71 -47.24
C ARG A 465 3.20 13.41 -48.51
N MET A 466 2.76 12.96 -49.62
CA MET A 466 2.91 13.66 -50.91
C MET A 466 1.87 14.82 -50.96
N ARG A 467 2.06 15.77 -51.87
CA ARG A 467 1.15 16.94 -52.01
C ARG A 467 -0.27 16.55 -52.44
N ASP A 468 -0.44 15.43 -53.11
CA ASP A 468 -1.74 14.85 -53.47
C ASP A 468 -2.49 14.19 -52.29
N GLY A 469 -1.85 14.14 -51.12
CA GLY A 469 -2.38 13.59 -49.87
C GLY A 469 -2.09 12.12 -49.66
N GLU A 470 -1.41 11.43 -50.59
CA GLU A 470 -1.00 10.03 -50.44
C GLU A 470 0.22 9.91 -49.51
N SER A 471 0.33 8.79 -48.83
CA SER A 471 1.38 8.59 -47.82
C SER A 471 2.70 8.19 -48.49
N TYR A 472 3.81 8.87 -48.14
CA TYR A 472 5.16 8.45 -48.53
C TYR A 472 5.81 7.60 -47.45
N LEU A 473 5.67 8.00 -46.19
CA LEU A 473 6.18 7.30 -45.02
C LEU A 473 5.11 7.25 -43.93
N ALA A 474 4.78 6.05 -43.47
CA ALA A 474 3.86 5.86 -42.37
C ALA A 474 4.45 4.97 -41.27
N GLU A 475 3.99 5.20 -40.06
CA GLU A 475 4.24 4.39 -38.85
C GLU A 475 3.03 3.52 -38.56
N PHE A 476 3.27 2.26 -38.22
CA PHE A 476 2.26 1.28 -37.78
C PHE A 476 2.67 0.73 -36.41
N ALA A 477 1.76 0.77 -35.47
CA ALA A 477 1.96 0.12 -34.19
C ALA A 477 1.79 -1.40 -34.35
N SER A 478 2.78 -2.17 -33.91
CA SER A 478 2.74 -3.63 -33.96
C SER A 478 3.15 -4.22 -32.61
N GLY A 479 2.18 -4.39 -31.72
CA GLY A 479 2.44 -4.72 -30.32
C GLY A 479 3.26 -3.64 -29.60
N PRO A 480 4.37 -3.99 -28.90
CA PRO A 480 5.24 -3.01 -28.26
C PRO A 480 6.21 -2.31 -29.22
N GLY A 481 6.40 -2.82 -30.44
CA GLY A 481 7.31 -2.29 -31.44
C GLY A 481 6.63 -1.44 -32.49
N ARG A 482 7.45 -0.88 -33.41
CA ARG A 482 6.99 0.01 -34.49
C ARG A 482 7.44 -0.49 -35.82
N VAL A 483 6.59 -0.29 -36.81
CA VAL A 483 6.89 -0.62 -38.23
C VAL A 483 6.75 0.65 -39.05
N TYR A 484 7.83 1.02 -39.74
CA TYR A 484 7.85 2.15 -40.67
C TYR A 484 7.84 1.59 -42.10
N VAL A 485 6.98 2.12 -42.93
CA VAL A 485 6.90 1.69 -44.34
C VAL A 485 7.01 2.89 -45.25
N PHE A 486 7.97 2.85 -46.16
CA PHE A 486 8.07 3.78 -47.29
C PHE A 486 7.24 3.26 -48.47
N SER A 487 6.61 4.19 -49.21
CA SER A 487 5.84 3.81 -50.42
C SER A 487 6.69 3.73 -51.67
N ALA A 488 7.92 4.26 -51.65
CA ALA A 488 8.83 4.27 -52.80
C ALA A 488 10.19 3.68 -52.41
N PRO A 489 10.89 3.01 -53.38
CA PRO A 489 12.29 2.63 -53.24
C PRO A 489 13.21 3.87 -53.04
N PHE A 490 14.41 3.63 -52.53
CA PHE A 490 15.45 4.66 -52.40
C PHE A 490 16.32 4.77 -53.67
N GLU A 491 16.10 3.93 -54.68
CA GLU A 491 16.76 4.03 -55.97
C GLU A 491 16.53 5.40 -56.60
N ALA A 492 17.58 6.02 -57.17
CA ALA A 492 17.55 7.38 -57.76
C ALA A 492 16.45 7.54 -58.84
N LYS A 493 16.02 6.46 -59.51
CA LYS A 493 14.92 6.47 -60.45
C LYS A 493 13.58 6.76 -59.80
N TYR A 494 13.38 6.36 -58.53
CA TYR A 494 12.11 6.42 -57.80
C TYR A 494 12.12 7.49 -56.69
N SER A 495 13.29 7.94 -56.24
CA SER A 495 13.34 8.87 -55.13
C SER A 495 14.68 9.62 -55.08
N ASP A 496 14.65 10.92 -54.81
CA ASP A 496 15.82 11.74 -54.45
C ASP A 496 15.99 11.87 -52.92
N PHE A 497 15.22 11.13 -52.14
CA PHE A 497 15.15 11.21 -50.67
C PHE A 497 16.51 10.95 -50.00
N THR A 498 17.32 10.01 -50.51
CA THR A 498 18.63 9.68 -49.90
C THR A 498 19.64 10.77 -49.97
N SER A 499 19.53 11.67 -51.00
CA SER A 499 20.34 12.86 -51.14
C SER A 499 19.72 14.12 -50.53
N HIS A 500 18.50 13.99 -50.01
CA HIS A 500 17.75 15.11 -49.46
C HIS A 500 18.05 15.36 -47.97
N ALA A 501 17.98 16.65 -47.53
CA ALA A 501 18.25 17.03 -46.16
C ALA A 501 17.37 16.38 -45.07
N LEU A 502 16.19 15.86 -45.44
CA LEU A 502 15.30 15.13 -44.52
C LEU A 502 15.75 13.70 -44.25
N PHE A 503 16.61 13.11 -45.07
CA PHE A 503 17.04 11.71 -44.92
C PHE A 503 17.70 11.47 -43.55
N VAL A 504 18.66 12.27 -43.20
CA VAL A 504 19.39 12.17 -41.93
C VAL A 504 18.46 12.32 -40.71
N PRO A 505 17.68 13.41 -40.59
CA PRO A 505 16.79 13.57 -39.44
C PRO A 505 15.73 12.47 -39.29
N VAL A 506 15.16 11.98 -40.41
CA VAL A 506 14.11 10.96 -40.36
C VAL A 506 14.68 9.61 -39.87
N LEU A 507 15.76 9.12 -40.47
CA LEU A 507 16.37 7.85 -40.06
C LEU A 507 16.97 7.94 -38.64
N TYR A 508 17.58 9.07 -38.28
CA TYR A 508 18.10 9.34 -36.95
C TYR A 508 16.96 9.23 -35.90
N ARG A 509 15.84 9.90 -36.17
CA ARG A 509 14.66 9.85 -35.26
C ARG A 509 14.08 8.46 -35.15
N MET A 510 13.99 7.68 -36.23
CA MET A 510 13.56 6.29 -36.21
C MET A 510 14.47 5.43 -35.31
N ALA A 511 15.79 5.62 -35.39
CA ALA A 511 16.72 4.89 -34.55
C ALA A 511 16.60 5.30 -33.07
N MET A 512 16.44 6.58 -32.77
CA MET A 512 16.20 7.05 -31.40
C MET A 512 14.89 6.49 -30.81
N LEU A 513 13.81 6.48 -31.59
CA LEU A 513 12.50 5.95 -31.19
C LEU A 513 12.46 4.43 -31.08
N SER A 514 13.43 3.72 -31.70
CA SER A 514 13.55 2.27 -31.62
C SER A 514 14.15 1.79 -30.29
N TYR A 515 14.77 2.69 -29.55
CA TYR A 515 15.39 2.38 -28.28
C TYR A 515 14.32 2.26 -27.18
N HIS A 516 14.30 1.14 -26.53
CA HIS A 516 13.49 0.90 -25.34
C HIS A 516 14.41 0.44 -24.22
N ASN A 517 14.33 1.11 -23.10
CA ASN A 517 15.03 0.65 -21.92
C ASN A 517 14.21 -0.50 -21.30
N GLU A 518 14.78 -1.69 -21.29
CA GLU A 518 14.13 -2.89 -20.72
C GLU A 518 13.99 -2.80 -19.19
N GLN A 519 14.75 -1.91 -18.54
CA GLN A 519 14.72 -1.69 -17.12
C GLN A 519 14.09 -0.33 -16.78
N LEU A 520 13.04 -0.35 -15.94
CA LEU A 520 12.46 0.88 -15.43
C LEU A 520 13.45 1.59 -14.49
N PRO A 521 13.47 2.94 -14.47
CA PRO A 521 14.29 3.70 -13.54
C PRO A 521 13.99 3.38 -12.08
N ALA A 522 12.75 3.06 -11.76
CA ALA A 522 12.31 2.76 -10.40
C ALA A 522 11.13 1.80 -10.37
N TYR A 523 11.06 1.01 -9.31
CA TYR A 523 10.01 0.03 -9.03
C TYR A 523 9.33 0.36 -7.71
N ARG A 524 8.15 -0.24 -7.48
CA ARG A 524 7.42 -0.13 -6.22
C ARG A 524 7.45 -1.46 -5.46
N LEU A 525 7.55 -1.39 -4.12
CA LEU A 525 7.50 -2.57 -3.26
C LEU A 525 6.18 -3.36 -3.38
N SER A 526 5.10 -2.70 -3.82
CA SER A 526 3.80 -3.32 -4.07
C SER A 526 3.76 -4.20 -5.33
N GLN A 527 4.74 -4.10 -6.22
CA GLN A 527 4.81 -4.95 -7.42
C GLN A 527 5.11 -6.39 -7.03
N THR A 528 4.33 -7.31 -7.58
CA THR A 528 4.47 -8.74 -7.30
C THR A 528 5.40 -9.44 -8.29
N THR A 529 5.49 -8.91 -9.52
CA THR A 529 6.30 -9.50 -10.59
C THR A 529 7.11 -8.43 -11.32
N LEU A 530 8.32 -8.78 -11.72
CA LEU A 530 9.19 -7.96 -12.55
C LEU A 530 9.70 -8.78 -13.73
N THR A 531 9.85 -8.12 -14.88
CA THR A 531 10.53 -8.70 -16.06
C THR A 531 11.80 -7.90 -16.32
N LEU A 532 12.91 -8.59 -16.47
CA LEU A 532 14.24 -8.01 -16.73
C LEU A 532 14.82 -8.68 -17.97
N GLY A 533 15.45 -7.92 -18.85
CA GLY A 533 16.28 -8.44 -19.92
C GLY A 533 17.58 -9.06 -19.37
N LEU A 534 17.91 -10.25 -19.80
CA LEU A 534 19.19 -10.88 -19.49
C LEU A 534 20.20 -10.57 -20.59
N PRO A 535 21.44 -10.16 -20.24
CA PRO A 535 22.51 -10.07 -21.25
C PRO A 535 22.73 -11.44 -21.91
N SER A 536 23.02 -11.43 -23.20
CA SER A 536 23.10 -12.65 -24.04
C SER A 536 24.05 -13.74 -23.51
N SER A 537 25.07 -13.36 -22.73
CA SER A 537 25.98 -14.29 -22.08
C SER A 537 25.36 -15.06 -20.90
N ALA A 538 24.21 -14.61 -20.40
CA ALA A 538 23.55 -15.22 -19.24
C ALA A 538 22.53 -16.32 -19.59
N GLY A 539 22.13 -16.44 -20.86
CA GLY A 539 21.10 -17.39 -21.32
C GLY A 539 21.54 -18.85 -21.47
N GLU A 540 22.85 -19.11 -21.62
CA GLU A 540 23.40 -20.45 -21.94
C GLU A 540 23.74 -21.33 -20.73
N ALA A 541 23.68 -20.82 -19.51
CA ALA A 541 24.06 -21.60 -18.32
C ALA A 541 22.86 -22.38 -17.75
N GLY A 542 23.01 -23.71 -17.81
CA GLY A 542 22.02 -24.72 -17.46
C GLY A 542 21.26 -24.54 -16.13
N ARG A 543 20.19 -25.33 -15.99
CA ARG A 543 19.18 -25.40 -14.90
C ARG A 543 19.71 -25.91 -13.55
N THR A 544 20.90 -25.55 -13.10
CA THR A 544 21.41 -25.92 -11.78
C THR A 544 21.04 -24.91 -10.72
N GLU A 545 20.77 -25.33 -9.48
CA GLU A 545 20.43 -24.47 -8.34
C GLU A 545 21.44 -23.35 -8.07
N GLU A 546 22.71 -23.55 -8.44
CA GLU A 546 23.77 -22.54 -8.36
C GLU A 546 23.56 -21.34 -9.30
N ALA A 547 22.68 -21.46 -10.28
CA ALA A 547 22.34 -20.39 -11.22
C ALA A 547 21.19 -19.49 -10.75
N SER A 548 20.71 -19.65 -9.50
CA SER A 548 19.60 -18.86 -8.97
C SER A 548 19.96 -17.38 -8.87
N ILE A 549 19.02 -16.55 -9.28
CA ILE A 549 19.10 -15.09 -9.13
C ILE A 549 18.84 -14.73 -7.66
N ARG A 550 19.64 -13.83 -7.14
CA ARG A 550 19.52 -13.30 -5.78
C ARG A 550 19.36 -11.78 -5.82
N LEU A 551 18.52 -11.26 -4.94
CA LEU A 551 18.41 -9.83 -4.68
C LEU A 551 19.16 -9.54 -3.39
N VAL A 552 20.20 -8.72 -3.48
CA VAL A 552 21.08 -8.42 -2.35
C VAL A 552 21.01 -6.93 -2.03
N LYS A 553 20.69 -6.61 -0.78
CA LYS A 553 20.79 -5.26 -0.20
C LYS A 553 21.50 -5.37 1.13
N ASP A 554 22.65 -4.72 1.24
CA ASP A 554 23.50 -4.75 2.44
C ASP A 554 23.77 -6.21 2.90
N SER A 555 23.29 -6.61 4.07
CA SER A 555 23.41 -7.98 4.59
C SER A 555 22.24 -8.90 4.22
N VAL A 556 21.20 -8.36 3.60
CA VAL A 556 19.97 -9.12 3.27
C VAL A 556 20.09 -9.73 1.89
N THR A 557 19.94 -11.05 1.81
CA THR A 557 19.88 -11.80 0.55
C THR A 557 18.51 -12.45 0.42
N LEU A 558 17.82 -12.13 -0.66
CA LEU A 558 16.48 -12.65 -0.98
C LEU A 558 16.55 -13.47 -2.28
N ILE A 559 15.85 -14.59 -2.31
CA ILE A 559 15.78 -15.45 -3.50
C ILE A 559 14.34 -15.36 -4.03
N PRO A 560 14.11 -14.64 -5.15
CA PRO A 560 12.81 -14.57 -5.79
C PRO A 560 12.49 -15.88 -6.52
N THR A 561 11.20 -16.22 -6.65
CA THR A 561 10.77 -17.22 -7.63
C THR A 561 11.08 -16.69 -9.02
N GLN A 562 11.74 -17.49 -9.85
CA GLN A 562 12.27 -17.03 -11.12
C GLN A 562 11.88 -17.95 -12.27
N ARG A 563 11.55 -17.34 -13.40
CA ARG A 563 11.28 -18.04 -14.67
C ARG A 563 12.03 -17.34 -15.79
N VAL A 564 12.89 -18.08 -16.49
CA VAL A 564 13.61 -17.60 -17.67
C VAL A 564 12.86 -18.05 -18.92
N GLN A 565 12.51 -17.10 -19.80
CA GLN A 565 11.90 -17.35 -21.10
C GLN A 565 12.75 -16.63 -22.17
N GLY A 566 13.61 -17.39 -22.86
CA GLY A 566 14.56 -16.79 -23.83
C GLY A 566 15.55 -15.85 -23.14
N GLN A 567 15.49 -14.57 -23.48
CA GLN A 567 16.33 -13.52 -22.88
C GLN A 567 15.61 -12.73 -21.76
N GLU A 568 14.38 -13.10 -21.42
CA GLU A 568 13.61 -12.45 -20.38
C GLU A 568 13.67 -13.26 -19.09
N LEU A 569 13.96 -12.57 -17.98
CA LEU A 569 13.90 -13.08 -16.63
C LEU A 569 12.67 -12.52 -15.94
N ARG A 570 11.71 -13.36 -15.67
CA ARG A 570 10.56 -13.01 -14.85
C ARG A 570 10.82 -13.40 -13.40
N LEU A 571 10.74 -12.42 -12.51
CA LEU A 571 10.94 -12.57 -11.07
C LEU A 571 9.62 -12.33 -10.35
N GLU A 572 9.26 -13.23 -9.43
CA GLU A 572 8.19 -12.98 -8.46
C GLU A 572 8.83 -12.46 -7.17
N MET A 573 8.41 -11.28 -6.74
CA MET A 573 9.04 -10.60 -5.61
C MET A 573 8.79 -11.32 -4.30
N PRO A 574 9.84 -11.68 -3.56
CA PRO A 574 9.73 -12.40 -2.29
C PRO A 574 9.06 -11.52 -1.21
N VAL A 575 8.34 -12.16 -0.29
CA VAL A 575 7.68 -11.49 0.85
C VAL A 575 8.69 -10.75 1.75
N GLY A 576 9.96 -11.20 1.75
CA GLY A 576 11.04 -10.55 2.50
C GLY A 576 11.51 -9.20 1.95
N LEU A 577 11.06 -8.78 0.76
CA LEU A 577 11.35 -7.47 0.20
C LEU A 577 10.48 -6.40 0.90
N ARG A 578 10.97 -5.83 2.01
CA ARG A 578 10.19 -4.97 2.91
C ARG A 578 10.64 -3.53 2.96
N GLU A 579 11.84 -3.22 2.52
CA GLU A 579 12.43 -1.89 2.65
C GLU A 579 12.70 -1.25 1.30
N PRO A 580 12.50 0.07 1.14
CA PRO A 580 12.91 0.79 -0.05
C PRO A 580 14.44 0.86 -0.15
N GLY A 581 14.95 1.10 -1.36
CA GLY A 581 16.39 1.24 -1.60
C GLY A 581 16.87 0.50 -2.83
N PHE A 582 18.19 0.34 -2.92
CA PHE A 582 18.85 -0.34 -4.04
C PHE A 582 19.06 -1.82 -3.73
N TYR A 583 18.65 -2.68 -4.65
CA TYR A 583 18.85 -4.12 -4.60
C TYR A 583 19.66 -4.56 -5.81
N GLN A 584 20.81 -5.18 -5.55
CA GLN A 584 21.63 -5.79 -6.60
C GLN A 584 21.03 -7.12 -7.04
N VAL A 585 20.80 -7.27 -8.33
CA VAL A 585 20.45 -8.55 -8.94
C VAL A 585 21.74 -9.31 -9.21
N GLN A 586 21.95 -10.39 -8.49
CA GLN A 586 23.19 -11.18 -8.60
C GLN A 586 22.89 -12.59 -9.12
N ARG A 587 23.81 -13.11 -9.93
CA ARG A 587 23.84 -14.50 -10.38
C ARG A 587 25.24 -15.05 -10.19
N ARG A 588 25.40 -16.15 -9.46
CA ARG A 588 26.71 -16.75 -9.14
C ARG A 588 27.70 -15.74 -8.53
N GLY A 589 27.21 -14.81 -7.72
CA GLY A 589 28.03 -13.75 -7.12
C GLY A 589 28.37 -12.57 -8.04
N GLN A 590 28.03 -12.63 -9.33
CA GLN A 590 28.20 -11.52 -10.26
C GLN A 590 26.98 -10.60 -10.25
N VAL A 591 27.17 -9.29 -10.17
CA VAL A 591 26.11 -8.30 -10.26
C VAL A 591 25.70 -8.14 -11.72
N LEU A 592 24.45 -8.46 -12.03
CA LEU A 592 23.85 -8.26 -13.36
C LEU A 592 23.34 -6.83 -13.53
N THR A 593 22.60 -6.35 -12.54
CA THR A 593 22.06 -4.98 -12.52
C THR A 593 21.69 -4.58 -11.08
N THR A 594 21.26 -3.33 -10.89
CA THR A 594 20.71 -2.82 -9.64
C THR A 594 19.29 -2.29 -9.87
N LEU A 595 18.36 -2.68 -9.02
CA LEU A 595 16.97 -2.21 -9.04
C LEU A 595 16.75 -1.23 -7.91
N ALA A 596 16.01 -0.17 -8.18
CA ALA A 596 15.60 0.82 -7.18
C ALA A 596 14.15 0.57 -6.78
N PHE A 597 13.90 0.22 -5.51
CA PHE A 597 12.56 0.01 -4.98
C PHE A 597 12.13 1.16 -4.09
N ASN A 598 10.88 1.56 -4.23
CA ASN A 598 10.24 2.64 -3.49
C ASN A 598 8.96 2.17 -2.83
N GLN A 599 8.49 2.94 -1.85
CA GLN A 599 7.22 2.72 -1.18
C GLN A 599 6.04 2.78 -2.16
N ALA A 600 4.93 2.15 -1.80
CA ALA A 600 3.69 2.27 -2.55
C ALA A 600 3.14 3.71 -2.38
N LYS A 601 2.71 4.35 -3.48
CA LYS A 601 2.17 5.73 -3.44
C LYS A 601 0.98 5.89 -2.50
N ARG A 602 0.15 4.88 -2.38
CA ARG A 602 -1.03 4.89 -1.51
C ARG A 602 -0.70 5.15 -0.04
N GLU A 603 0.46 4.70 0.44
CA GLU A 603 0.91 4.90 1.81
C GLU A 603 1.23 6.38 2.11
N SER A 604 1.61 7.13 1.06
CA SER A 604 1.92 8.57 1.13
C SER A 604 0.68 9.46 1.00
N GLU A 605 -0.48 8.90 0.64
CA GLU A 605 -1.77 9.59 0.60
C GLU A 605 -2.43 9.49 1.97
N LEU A 606 -2.26 10.52 2.82
CA LEU A 606 -2.68 10.51 4.23
C LEU A 606 -4.18 10.70 4.45
N ALA A 607 -4.99 10.83 3.39
CA ALA A 607 -6.43 10.96 3.51
C ALA A 607 -7.04 9.71 4.16
N ALA A 608 -7.56 9.84 5.38
CA ALA A 608 -8.14 8.78 6.18
C ALA A 608 -9.63 9.01 6.41
N TYR A 609 -10.36 7.95 6.76
CA TYR A 609 -11.74 8.07 7.19
C TYR A 609 -11.81 8.48 8.66
N SER A 610 -12.66 9.46 8.96
CA SER A 610 -12.98 9.80 10.34
C SER A 610 -13.84 8.70 11.00
N ALA A 611 -13.90 8.70 12.33
CA ALA A 611 -14.75 7.75 13.06
C ALA A 611 -16.24 7.91 12.65
N ASP A 612 -16.70 9.13 12.37
CA ASP A 612 -18.07 9.40 11.95
C ASP A 612 -18.33 8.92 10.51
N GLU A 613 -17.39 9.12 9.59
CA GLU A 613 -17.48 8.56 8.23
C GLU A 613 -17.52 7.03 8.26
N LEU A 614 -16.70 6.38 9.12
CA LEU A 614 -16.72 4.94 9.31
C LEU A 614 -18.05 4.47 9.91
N ARG A 615 -18.63 5.17 10.90
CA ARG A 615 -19.96 4.86 11.45
C ARG A 615 -21.06 4.98 10.39
N ALA A 616 -20.99 6.01 9.55
CA ALA A 616 -21.93 6.21 8.45
C ALA A 616 -21.83 5.06 7.42
N MET A 617 -20.63 4.57 7.13
CA MET A 617 -20.41 3.42 6.23
C MET A 617 -20.92 2.09 6.80
N VAL A 618 -20.74 1.87 8.11
CA VAL A 618 -21.29 0.70 8.80
C VAL A 618 -22.81 0.68 8.70
N GLY A 619 -23.45 1.82 8.92
CA GLY A 619 -24.89 1.97 8.84
C GLY A 619 -25.65 1.05 9.82
N PRO A 620 -26.98 1.07 9.78
CA PRO A 620 -27.82 0.26 10.68
C PRO A 620 -27.85 -1.24 10.33
N ASN A 621 -27.39 -1.61 9.15
CA ASN A 621 -27.46 -2.99 8.64
C ASN A 621 -26.36 -3.92 9.20
N GLN A 622 -25.37 -3.38 9.93
CA GLN A 622 -24.26 -4.14 10.51
C GLN A 622 -24.12 -3.87 12.02
N PRO A 623 -25.04 -4.32 12.85
CA PRO A 623 -25.02 -4.06 14.29
C PRO A 623 -23.84 -4.71 15.01
N ASN A 624 -23.19 -5.67 14.38
CA ASN A 624 -22.00 -6.38 14.87
C ASN A 624 -20.68 -5.60 14.65
N VAL A 625 -20.69 -4.50 13.90
CA VAL A 625 -19.52 -3.65 13.66
C VAL A 625 -19.64 -2.39 14.51
N ARG A 626 -18.66 -2.15 15.37
CA ARG A 626 -18.60 -0.97 16.25
C ARG A 626 -17.37 -0.15 15.91
N VAL A 627 -17.54 1.17 15.83
CA VAL A 627 -16.43 2.12 15.61
C VAL A 627 -16.20 2.87 16.89
N LEU A 628 -15.00 2.74 17.46
CA LEU A 628 -14.56 3.49 18.65
C LEU A 628 -13.98 4.84 18.24
N ASP A 629 -14.04 5.81 19.16
CA ASP A 629 -13.31 7.05 18.98
C ASP A 629 -11.82 6.82 19.31
N GLY A 630 -10.96 7.00 18.31
CA GLY A 630 -9.53 6.76 18.43
C GLY A 630 -8.84 7.57 19.55
N ASN A 631 -9.35 8.78 19.84
CA ASN A 631 -8.84 9.67 20.87
C ASN A 631 -9.28 9.28 22.30
N ALA A 632 -10.25 8.38 22.45
CA ALA A 632 -10.72 7.98 23.79
C ALA A 632 -9.83 6.90 24.44
N GLY A 633 -8.77 6.47 23.80
CA GLY A 633 -7.74 5.57 24.33
C GLY A 633 -8.28 4.30 24.99
N GLY A 634 -7.59 3.83 26.04
CA GLY A 634 -8.00 2.64 26.82
C GLY A 634 -9.35 2.78 27.53
N THR A 635 -9.84 4.00 27.74
CA THR A 635 -11.13 4.25 28.42
C THR A 635 -12.33 3.83 27.57
N ALA A 636 -12.30 4.03 26.25
CA ALA A 636 -13.36 3.60 25.33
C ALA A 636 -13.40 2.06 25.22
N LEU A 637 -12.24 1.42 25.15
CA LEU A 637 -12.14 -0.04 25.15
C LEU A 637 -12.61 -0.65 26.47
N ALA A 638 -12.25 -0.05 27.60
CA ALA A 638 -12.72 -0.46 28.92
C ALA A 638 -14.23 -0.28 29.09
N LYS A 639 -14.79 0.83 28.56
CA LYS A 639 -16.23 1.09 28.58
C LYS A 639 -16.98 0.09 27.70
N LEU A 640 -16.51 -0.16 26.49
CA LEU A 640 -17.10 -1.16 25.58
C LEU A 640 -17.18 -2.53 26.26
N ARG A 641 -16.14 -2.92 26.98
CA ARG A 641 -16.12 -4.16 27.70
C ARG A 641 -17.06 -4.17 28.89
N ALA A 642 -17.11 -3.08 29.68
CA ALA A 642 -18.06 -2.96 30.78
C ALA A 642 -19.50 -3.08 30.28
N GLU A 643 -19.78 -2.57 29.07
CA GLU A 643 -21.07 -2.75 28.39
C GLU A 643 -21.32 -4.21 27.97
N GLN A 644 -20.28 -4.92 27.51
CA GLN A 644 -20.38 -6.33 27.12
C GLN A 644 -20.46 -7.30 28.30
N THR A 645 -19.69 -7.04 29.38
CA THR A 645 -19.63 -7.90 30.58
C THR A 645 -20.75 -7.61 31.59
N GLY A 646 -21.49 -6.51 31.42
CA GLY A 646 -22.51 -6.05 32.37
C GLY A 646 -21.93 -5.25 33.52
N GLN A 647 -22.82 -4.54 34.27
CA GLN A 647 -22.40 -3.70 35.39
C GLN A 647 -22.27 -4.53 36.68
N PRO A 648 -21.09 -4.61 37.31
CA PRO A 648 -20.90 -5.31 38.56
C PRO A 648 -21.53 -4.53 39.73
N LEU A 649 -22.44 -5.16 40.49
CA LEU A 649 -23.17 -4.54 41.58
C LEU A 649 -22.48 -4.73 42.94
N TRP A 650 -21.35 -5.39 43.05
CA TRP A 650 -20.67 -5.67 44.31
C TRP A 650 -20.34 -4.40 45.10
N ARG A 651 -20.08 -3.26 44.45
CA ARG A 651 -19.80 -1.97 45.08
C ARG A 651 -21.01 -1.47 45.93
N TYR A 652 -22.21 -1.66 45.39
CA TYR A 652 -23.45 -1.31 46.07
C TYR A 652 -23.72 -2.25 47.26
N CYS A 653 -23.40 -3.54 47.10
CA CYS A 653 -23.48 -4.50 48.20
C CYS A 653 -22.50 -4.13 49.34
N LEU A 654 -21.28 -3.74 49.01
CA LEU A 654 -20.28 -3.27 49.98
C LEU A 654 -20.77 -1.99 50.73
N ALA A 655 -21.29 -1.00 49.98
CA ALA A 655 -21.84 0.23 50.58
C ALA A 655 -23.01 -0.11 51.52
N LEU A 656 -23.88 -1.07 51.15
CA LEU A 656 -24.99 -1.50 51.99
C LEU A 656 -24.48 -2.18 53.27
N VAL A 657 -23.46 -3.01 53.22
CA VAL A 657 -22.84 -3.64 54.43
C VAL A 657 -22.33 -2.55 55.37
N LEU A 658 -21.58 -1.58 54.84
CA LEU A 658 -21.05 -0.48 55.67
C LEU A 658 -22.15 0.38 56.29
N LEU A 659 -23.21 0.63 55.51
CA LEU A 659 -24.38 1.39 56.01
C LEU A 659 -25.12 0.61 57.10
N CYS A 660 -25.29 -0.69 56.97
CA CYS A 660 -25.88 -1.54 58.01
C CYS A 660 -25.05 -1.55 59.32
N LEU A 661 -23.72 -1.63 59.21
CA LEU A 661 -22.82 -1.60 60.35
C LEU A 661 -22.85 -0.21 61.05
N LEU A 662 -22.88 0.87 60.27
CA LEU A 662 -23.01 2.23 60.80
C LEU A 662 -24.35 2.42 61.52
N ALA A 663 -25.44 1.98 60.91
CA ALA A 663 -26.77 2.05 61.49
C ALA A 663 -26.86 1.26 62.79
N GLU A 664 -26.28 0.04 62.83
CA GLU A 664 -26.20 -0.77 64.08
C GLU A 664 -25.43 -0.02 65.18
N ALA A 665 -24.24 0.54 64.84
CA ALA A 665 -23.43 1.31 65.79
C ALA A 665 -24.17 2.53 66.32
N LEU A 666 -24.91 3.25 65.48
CA LEU A 666 -25.73 4.42 65.91
C LEU A 666 -26.92 3.97 66.80
N LEU A 667 -27.64 2.90 66.43
CA LEU A 667 -28.75 2.37 67.23
C LEU A 667 -28.27 1.93 68.65
N LEU A 668 -27.10 1.33 68.75
CA LEU A 668 -26.52 0.92 70.02
C LEU A 668 -26.02 2.10 70.80
N ARG A 669 -25.45 3.13 70.20
CA ARG A 669 -24.93 4.33 70.90
C ARG A 669 -26.07 5.24 71.40
N PHE A 670 -27.06 5.55 70.59
CA PHE A 670 -28.15 6.45 70.94
C PHE A 670 -29.26 5.75 71.69
N GLY A 671 -29.41 4.44 71.56
CA GLY A 671 -30.37 3.69 72.35
C GLY A 671 -30.02 3.58 73.84
N GLY A 672 -28.75 3.76 74.21
CA GLY A 672 -28.28 3.79 75.57
C GLY A 672 -28.51 5.13 76.28
N GLN A 673 -28.51 6.25 75.59
CA GLN A 673 -28.60 7.61 76.15
C GLN A 673 -30.02 8.03 76.51
N ALA A 674 -31.07 7.52 75.90
CA ALA A 674 -32.45 7.85 76.18
C ALA A 674 -32.93 7.34 77.58
N ALA A 675 -32.16 6.45 78.23
CA ALA A 675 -32.46 5.89 79.54
C ALA A 675 -31.81 6.73 80.73
N ALA A 676 -30.91 7.66 80.41
CA ALA A 676 -30.12 8.34 81.47
C ALA A 676 -30.49 9.80 81.75
N ALA A 677 -31.46 10.40 81.02
CA ALA A 677 -31.79 11.79 81.19
C ALA A 677 -33.25 12.05 81.57
N ARG A 678 -33.58 11.91 82.87
CA ARG A 678 -34.57 12.76 83.55
C ARG A 678 -34.18 12.81 85.03
N PRO A 679 -33.66 13.97 85.54
CA PRO A 679 -33.62 14.14 86.94
C PRO A 679 -35.05 14.37 87.46
N VAL A 680 -35.42 13.64 88.50
CA VAL A 680 -36.65 13.92 89.31
C VAL A 680 -36.40 15.19 90.03
N VAL A 681 -37.09 16.28 89.68
CA VAL A 681 -37.22 17.46 90.56
C VAL A 681 -38.18 17.09 91.64
N ALA A 682 -37.66 16.97 92.87
CA ALA A 682 -38.44 16.90 94.10
C ALA A 682 -39.00 18.27 94.34
N ALA A 683 -40.32 18.45 94.34
CA ALA A 683 -41.01 19.58 94.97
C ALA A 683 -41.43 19.18 96.34
N ALA A 684 -41.11 20.02 97.28
CA ALA A 684 -41.43 19.95 98.68
C ALA A 684 -42.92 19.93 98.98
#